data_676554e317cbdf004d83298278909a14
#
_entry.id   676554e317cbdf004d83298278909a14
#
_cell.length_a   1.000
_cell.length_b   1.000
_cell.length_c   1.000
_cell.angle_alpha   90.00
_cell.angle_beta   90.00
_cell.angle_gamma   90.00
#
_symmetry.space_group_name_H-M   'P 1'
#
loop_
_entity.id
_entity.type
_entity.pdbx_description
1 polymer ?
#
loop_
_entity_poly.entity_id
_entity_poly.type
_entity_poly.pdbx_seq_one_letter_code
_entity_poly.pdbx_strand_id
1 'polypeptide(L)'
;MKKVVILLVLLSFFNKLDAFSQEVVRNLTGQVIDEKKAPLKFANIALLDAAHKSVFQTNTDSLGQFKIAFSIAGKYTLVISHSGYKEFKSAVFELQDKSFGLIELASSTQNLKEVVIQGKADLITIEPNAIVYNVSKSVDAQGVSAFEALRKAPGVYIDNDRTIMLNGKTGVMILIDGKQTYLSGAELIDLLKSMPSSSIKSFEMINSPSAKYDASGAAGMINIKTTKSQIKGFNGTLTSGLNYGVTLKYVQDISFNYRKDKLNVFGSYNHFLGYRTYVYDSYRIQEGKLFDSHTDDTDKRMNMGGRIGFDYDINKKNTIGAFLNVASIFGGGLTQTKTNIGQGNSNIIDQVLDAENDYYHQKTMRYSANVNYKYEDTLGRIINFDVDYGTFDKGNANRQSNIYSEQSIVSKRNLYRSLNDIDIDLKGLKFDYTTNLFKGKFETGLKYSDIVSDNDAKFYHQLATRDSVDDRRTSTYKYTERVVAAYINYKKSLGKWSIQAGLRMENTSSEGLLRYLSNGAEQEQRTPRDYTNFFPSFSISVKATKNSSLSLAYSRRIDRPSYPDLNPFVYLLDDVSYWQGNPDLLPQMTHRATLQYVYKSSTIIGLTYAHTDQYSSRVNDGVPNSLVVIFRPLNLGVQKNISFSLTQNMTVNDWWSLSFNGTVYRVHNDVAFDQFRNFNLTQTAARMNLQQTFKLPFKLTAELSGAFNSKRLIGANEVARGNSQVDIGLQRKFLKDNRGTLRLVVNDIYKGNQFNSVQSYEGFYLKNYGYYESRQVRVNFTYRFADSSIKGPRSRNSSLENENNRTR
;
A
#
# COMPACT_ATOMS: atom_id res chain seq x y z
N MET A 1 5.40 -60.30 -43.55
CA MET A 1 6.24 -59.14 -43.97
C MET A 1 6.32 -57.98 -42.94
N LYS A 2 5.39 -57.80 -41.99
CA LYS A 2 5.46 -56.72 -40.95
C LYS A 2 6.41 -56.97 -39.77
N LYS A 3 6.88 -58.22 -39.51
CA LYS A 3 7.80 -58.54 -38.41
C LYS A 3 9.28 -58.44 -38.78
N VAL A 4 9.62 -58.38 -40.10
CA VAL A 4 11.02 -58.30 -40.60
C VAL A 4 11.44 -56.83 -40.67
N VAL A 5 10.51 -55.87 -40.90
CA VAL A 5 10.81 -54.46 -40.96
C VAL A 5 11.13 -53.85 -39.60
N ILE A 6 10.50 -54.38 -38.50
CA ILE A 6 10.80 -53.95 -37.11
C ILE A 6 12.18 -54.41 -36.63
N LEU A 7 12.65 -55.57 -37.12
CA LEU A 7 13.98 -56.07 -36.78
C LEU A 7 15.10 -55.32 -37.50
N LEU A 8 14.83 -54.80 -38.71
CA LEU A 8 15.79 -54.01 -39.48
C LEU A 8 15.88 -52.55 -39.00
N VAL A 9 14.82 -52.00 -38.40
CA VAL A 9 14.84 -50.67 -37.75
C VAL A 9 15.54 -50.75 -36.38
N LEU A 10 15.46 -51.88 -35.67
CA LEU A 10 16.19 -52.10 -34.41
C LEU A 10 17.69 -52.38 -34.62
N LEU A 11 18.08 -52.92 -35.76
CA LEU A 11 19.49 -53.13 -36.08
C LEU A 11 20.22 -51.89 -36.64
N SER A 12 19.48 -50.84 -37.07
CA SER A 12 20.08 -49.60 -37.52
C SER A 12 20.43 -48.63 -36.35
N PHE A 13 19.98 -48.93 -35.09
CA PHE A 13 20.33 -48.16 -33.90
C PHE A 13 21.59 -48.64 -33.14
N PHE A 14 22.25 -49.71 -33.60
CA PHE A 14 23.42 -50.27 -32.91
C PHE A 14 24.76 -50.06 -33.62
N ASN A 15 24.86 -49.17 -34.63
CA ASN A 15 26.11 -48.84 -35.25
C ASN A 15 26.51 -47.37 -35.09
N LYS A 16 26.75 -46.99 -33.84
CA LYS A 16 27.69 -45.91 -33.50
C LYS A 16 28.69 -46.50 -32.52
N LEU A 17 29.70 -47.18 -33.03
CA LEU A 17 30.96 -47.37 -32.37
C LEU A 17 31.65 -45.99 -32.42
N ASP A 18 31.51 -45.20 -31.32
CA ASP A 18 32.39 -44.09 -31.07
C ASP A 18 33.81 -44.62 -30.91
N ALA A 19 34.65 -44.27 -31.88
CA ALA A 19 36.09 -44.47 -31.73
C ALA A 19 36.53 -43.71 -30.48
N PHE A 20 36.96 -44.42 -29.44
CA PHE A 20 37.66 -43.85 -28.29
C PHE A 20 38.97 -43.26 -28.83
N SER A 21 38.93 -41.95 -29.17
CA SER A 21 40.12 -41.14 -29.28
C SER A 21 40.68 -41.05 -27.86
N GLN A 22 41.89 -41.55 -27.64
CA GLN A 22 42.62 -41.30 -26.41
C GLN A 22 42.75 -39.80 -26.24
N GLU A 23 42.01 -39.21 -25.30
CA GLU A 23 42.17 -37.82 -24.95
C GLU A 23 43.55 -37.60 -24.36
N VAL A 24 44.40 -36.87 -25.06
CA VAL A 24 45.73 -36.52 -24.61
C VAL A 24 45.62 -35.43 -23.57
N VAL A 25 45.63 -35.84 -22.31
CA VAL A 25 45.60 -34.88 -21.16
C VAL A 25 46.95 -34.12 -21.13
N ARG A 26 46.85 -32.79 -21.18
CA ARG A 26 47.98 -31.87 -21.02
C ARG A 26 48.06 -31.29 -19.64
N ASN A 27 49.30 -31.12 -19.13
CA ASN A 27 49.53 -30.60 -17.78
C ASN A 27 50.08 -29.16 -17.83
N LEU A 28 49.39 -28.24 -17.15
CA LEU A 28 49.88 -26.90 -16.89
C LEU A 28 50.29 -26.81 -15.43
N THR A 29 51.54 -26.38 -15.16
CA THR A 29 52.06 -26.27 -13.81
C THR A 29 52.72 -24.93 -13.58
N GLY A 30 52.84 -24.53 -12.29
CA GLY A 30 53.55 -23.31 -11.92
C GLY A 30 53.47 -23.11 -10.40
N GLN A 31 54.21 -22.11 -9.93
CA GLN A 31 54.21 -21.69 -8.54
C GLN A 31 53.96 -20.19 -8.43
N VAL A 32 53.07 -19.78 -7.57
CA VAL A 32 52.70 -18.37 -7.35
C VAL A 32 53.35 -17.87 -6.06
N ILE A 33 54.08 -16.75 -6.14
CA ILE A 33 54.80 -16.12 -5.05
C ILE A 33 54.46 -14.63 -4.95
N ASP A 34 54.69 -14.01 -3.81
CA ASP A 34 54.61 -12.57 -3.63
C ASP A 34 55.96 -11.85 -3.94
N GLU A 35 55.99 -10.52 -3.88
CA GLU A 35 57.18 -9.66 -4.05
C GLU A 35 58.34 -9.99 -3.06
N LYS A 36 58.01 -10.64 -1.93
CA LYS A 36 58.99 -11.09 -0.93
C LYS A 36 59.42 -12.53 -1.15
N LYS A 37 59.08 -13.14 -2.28
CA LYS A 37 59.30 -14.54 -2.65
C LYS A 37 58.62 -15.56 -1.73
N ALA A 38 57.61 -15.16 -0.93
CA ALA A 38 56.82 -16.09 -0.13
C ALA A 38 55.72 -16.74 -0.99
N PRO A 39 55.47 -18.09 -0.83
CA PRO A 39 54.45 -18.78 -1.60
C PRO A 39 53.05 -18.28 -1.26
N LEU A 40 52.26 -17.96 -2.29
CA LEU A 40 50.88 -17.54 -2.17
C LEU A 40 49.95 -18.76 -2.20
N LYS A 41 49.52 -19.20 -1.03
CA LYS A 41 48.56 -20.31 -0.85
C LYS A 41 47.15 -19.87 -1.16
N PHE A 42 46.37 -20.77 -1.78
CA PHE A 42 44.97 -20.55 -2.14
C PHE A 42 44.75 -19.40 -3.14
N ALA A 43 45.77 -19.06 -3.95
CA ALA A 43 45.56 -18.19 -5.10
C ALA A 43 44.64 -18.89 -6.12
N ASN A 44 43.64 -18.19 -6.63
CA ASN A 44 42.69 -18.72 -7.59
C ASN A 44 43.35 -18.73 -8.99
N ILE A 45 43.34 -19.89 -9.65
CA ILE A 45 43.86 -20.11 -10.98
C ILE A 45 42.67 -20.40 -11.90
N ALA A 46 42.49 -19.63 -12.95
CA ALA A 46 41.46 -19.83 -13.94
C ALA A 46 42.04 -19.96 -15.36
N LEU A 47 41.58 -20.94 -16.11
CA LEU A 47 41.92 -21.08 -17.53
C LEU A 47 40.75 -20.54 -18.36
N LEU A 48 40.99 -19.53 -19.19
CA LEU A 48 39.98 -18.89 -20.02
C LEU A 48 40.16 -19.32 -21.50
N ASP A 49 39.08 -19.58 -22.20
CA ASP A 49 39.06 -19.81 -23.63
C ASP A 49 39.20 -18.50 -24.45
N ALA A 50 39.21 -18.62 -25.78
CA ALA A 50 39.29 -17.47 -26.68
C ALA A 50 38.12 -16.49 -26.59
N ALA A 51 36.98 -16.91 -26.02
CA ALA A 51 35.81 -16.07 -25.73
C ALA A 51 35.86 -15.49 -24.30
N HIS A 52 36.99 -15.57 -23.59
CA HIS A 52 37.21 -15.15 -22.19
C HIS A 52 36.27 -15.83 -21.17
N LYS A 53 35.76 -17.03 -21.51
CA LYS A 53 34.96 -17.83 -20.59
C LYS A 53 35.87 -18.79 -19.82
N SER A 54 35.68 -18.88 -18.50
CA SER A 54 36.44 -19.83 -17.66
C SER A 54 36.01 -21.27 -17.99
N VAL A 55 36.98 -22.09 -18.40
CA VAL A 55 36.78 -23.49 -18.73
C VAL A 55 37.34 -24.44 -17.66
N PHE A 56 38.25 -23.94 -16.82
CA PHE A 56 38.80 -24.68 -15.69
C PHE A 56 39.17 -23.71 -14.55
N GLN A 57 39.01 -24.15 -13.29
CA GLN A 57 39.44 -23.40 -12.12
C GLN A 57 40.03 -24.33 -11.07
N THR A 58 41.08 -23.86 -10.40
CA THR A 58 41.70 -24.52 -9.25
C THR A 58 42.33 -23.45 -8.34
N ASN A 59 42.93 -23.88 -7.22
CA ASN A 59 43.63 -23.00 -6.32
C ASN A 59 45.06 -23.53 -6.12
N THR A 60 46.01 -22.64 -5.77
CA THR A 60 47.34 -23.06 -5.35
C THR A 60 47.28 -23.80 -4.01
N ASP A 61 48.23 -24.75 -3.82
CA ASP A 61 48.40 -25.50 -2.58
C ASP A 61 49.14 -24.66 -1.48
N SER A 62 49.50 -25.29 -0.38
CA SER A 62 50.22 -24.65 0.74
C SER A 62 51.59 -24.12 0.40
N LEU A 63 52.21 -24.60 -0.70
CA LEU A 63 53.50 -24.19 -1.24
C LEU A 63 53.38 -23.22 -2.41
N GLY A 64 52.15 -22.73 -2.69
CA GLY A 64 51.87 -21.87 -3.82
C GLY A 64 51.88 -22.56 -5.18
N GLN A 65 51.91 -23.88 -5.22
CA GLN A 65 51.99 -24.65 -6.50
C GLN A 65 50.58 -24.94 -7.02
N PHE A 66 50.47 -25.02 -8.38
CA PHE A 66 49.27 -25.47 -9.03
C PHE A 66 49.59 -26.47 -10.16
N LYS A 67 48.62 -27.37 -10.38
CA LYS A 67 48.63 -28.31 -11.50
C LYS A 67 47.22 -28.39 -12.11
N ILE A 68 47.13 -28.12 -13.40
CA ILE A 68 45.89 -28.25 -14.18
C ILE A 68 46.13 -29.36 -15.18
N ALA A 69 45.29 -30.38 -15.14
CA ALA A 69 45.22 -31.45 -16.14
C ALA A 69 43.98 -31.17 -17.01
N PHE A 70 44.20 -30.92 -18.32
CA PHE A 70 43.12 -30.50 -19.24
C PHE A 70 43.34 -31.10 -20.59
N SER A 71 42.27 -31.54 -21.32
CA SER A 71 42.36 -32.32 -22.54
C SER A 71 41.77 -31.67 -23.79
N ILE A 72 41.02 -30.59 -23.66
CA ILE A 72 40.31 -29.94 -24.76
C ILE A 72 41.31 -29.06 -25.54
N ALA A 73 41.59 -29.38 -26.80
CA ALA A 73 42.45 -28.55 -27.63
C ALA A 73 41.87 -27.17 -27.89
N GLY A 74 42.71 -26.13 -27.84
CA GLY A 74 42.27 -24.73 -28.04
C GLY A 74 43.29 -23.70 -27.61
N LYS A 75 42.97 -22.42 -27.83
CA LYS A 75 43.79 -21.28 -27.34
C LYS A 75 43.25 -20.79 -26.00
N TYR A 76 44.15 -20.64 -25.03
CA TYR A 76 43.81 -20.35 -23.65
C TYR A 76 44.64 -19.18 -23.06
N THR A 77 44.08 -18.52 -22.07
CA THR A 77 44.75 -17.54 -21.20
C THR A 77 44.69 -18.02 -19.76
N LEU A 78 45.84 -18.11 -19.10
CA LEU A 78 45.91 -18.38 -17.65
C LEU A 78 45.73 -17.08 -16.87
N VAL A 79 44.78 -17.06 -15.96
CA VAL A 79 44.52 -15.92 -15.07
C VAL A 79 44.75 -16.38 -13.63
N ILE A 80 45.51 -15.60 -12.88
CA ILE A 80 45.80 -15.87 -11.47
C ILE A 80 45.40 -14.64 -10.64
N SER A 81 44.60 -14.87 -9.63
CA SER A 81 44.13 -13.81 -8.72
C SER A 81 44.26 -14.23 -7.26
N HIS A 82 44.68 -13.28 -6.40
CA HIS A 82 44.75 -13.45 -4.96
C HIS A 82 44.37 -12.14 -4.26
N SER A 83 43.69 -12.24 -3.11
CA SER A 83 43.24 -11.06 -2.35
C SER A 83 44.44 -10.23 -1.92
N GLY A 84 44.45 -8.94 -2.24
CA GLY A 84 45.52 -8.02 -1.95
C GLY A 84 46.64 -7.94 -2.99
N TYR A 85 46.53 -8.64 -4.12
CA TYR A 85 47.52 -8.66 -5.20
C TYR A 85 46.91 -8.29 -6.55
N LYS A 86 47.68 -7.76 -7.48
CA LYS A 86 47.29 -7.50 -8.87
C LYS A 86 47.08 -8.82 -9.61
N GLU A 87 46.02 -8.88 -10.41
CA GLU A 87 45.72 -10.04 -11.25
C GLU A 87 46.83 -10.23 -12.31
N PHE A 88 47.29 -11.47 -12.43
CA PHE A 88 48.21 -11.89 -13.50
C PHE A 88 47.43 -12.50 -14.65
N LYS A 89 47.76 -12.12 -15.89
CA LYS A 89 47.24 -12.73 -17.10
C LYS A 89 48.39 -13.16 -18.02
N SER A 90 48.43 -14.43 -18.41
CA SER A 90 49.38 -14.90 -19.41
C SER A 90 49.06 -14.38 -20.81
N ALA A 91 50.04 -14.38 -21.70
CA ALA A 91 49.76 -14.32 -23.12
C ALA A 91 48.90 -15.53 -23.56
N VAL A 92 48.14 -15.38 -24.61
CA VAL A 92 47.37 -16.50 -25.20
C VAL A 92 48.33 -17.60 -25.65
N PHE A 93 48.03 -18.85 -25.27
CA PHE A 93 48.84 -20.04 -25.69
C PHE A 93 47.93 -21.17 -26.17
N GLU A 94 48.47 -22.04 -26.99
CA GLU A 94 47.80 -23.29 -27.39
C GLU A 94 48.03 -24.35 -26.32
N LEU A 95 47.03 -25.23 -26.11
CA LEU A 95 47.15 -26.27 -25.08
C LEU A 95 48.26 -27.27 -25.39
N GLN A 96 49.30 -27.24 -24.55
CA GLN A 96 50.42 -28.17 -24.54
C GLN A 96 50.91 -28.32 -23.12
N ASP A 97 51.75 -29.33 -22.83
CA ASP A 97 52.42 -29.43 -21.54
C ASP A 97 53.31 -28.19 -21.34
N LYS A 98 52.95 -27.40 -20.31
CA LYS A 98 53.62 -26.10 -20.09
C LYS A 98 53.82 -25.83 -18.60
N SER A 99 55.06 -25.51 -18.24
CA SER A 99 55.38 -24.94 -16.93
C SER A 99 55.45 -23.42 -17.06
N PHE A 100 54.72 -22.72 -16.19
CA PHE A 100 54.77 -21.27 -16.09
C PHE A 100 55.89 -20.80 -15.14
N GLY A 101 56.62 -21.75 -14.47
CA GLY A 101 57.67 -21.43 -13.53
C GLY A 101 57.17 -20.64 -12.28
N LEU A 102 57.97 -19.71 -11.83
CA LEU A 102 57.60 -18.81 -10.74
C LEU A 102 56.83 -17.60 -11.27
N ILE A 103 55.65 -17.40 -10.74
CA ILE A 103 54.77 -16.27 -11.11
C ILE A 103 54.65 -15.37 -9.89
N GLU A 104 55.25 -14.18 -10.01
CA GLU A 104 55.23 -13.18 -8.94
C GLU A 104 54.00 -12.28 -9.09
N LEU A 105 53.18 -12.15 -8.03
CA LEU A 105 52.07 -11.24 -7.98
C LEU A 105 52.47 -9.98 -7.21
N ALA A 106 52.33 -8.80 -7.85
CA ALA A 106 52.59 -7.51 -7.24
C ALA A 106 51.46 -7.15 -6.23
N SER A 107 51.84 -6.61 -5.10
CA SER A 107 50.85 -6.11 -4.08
C SER A 107 49.96 -5.03 -4.67
N SER A 108 48.66 -5.07 -4.36
CA SER A 108 47.68 -4.08 -4.79
C SER A 108 47.08 -3.35 -3.59
N THR A 109 47.29 -2.04 -3.53
CA THR A 109 46.65 -1.16 -2.53
C THR A 109 45.25 -0.74 -2.90
N GLN A 110 44.72 -1.21 -4.03
CA GLN A 110 43.32 -0.96 -4.40
C GLN A 110 42.42 -1.89 -3.60
N ASN A 111 41.49 -1.30 -2.81
CA ASN A 111 40.37 -2.01 -2.20
C ASN A 111 39.61 -2.78 -3.30
N LEU A 112 39.80 -4.09 -3.32
CA LEU A 112 39.01 -4.97 -4.19
C LEU A 112 37.55 -4.79 -3.86
N LYS A 113 36.75 -4.35 -4.82
CA LYS A 113 35.31 -4.51 -4.74
C LYS A 113 35.04 -5.99 -4.57
N GLU A 114 34.50 -6.37 -3.43
CA GLU A 114 34.03 -7.71 -3.11
C GLU A 114 33.17 -8.22 -4.29
N VAL A 115 33.68 -9.16 -5.07
CA VAL A 115 32.90 -9.90 -6.06
C VAL A 115 32.08 -10.91 -5.25
N VAL A 116 30.98 -10.46 -4.70
CA VAL A 116 29.96 -11.34 -4.18
C VAL A 116 29.41 -12.11 -5.36
N ILE A 117 29.70 -13.42 -5.43
CA ILE A 117 28.99 -14.35 -6.33
C ILE A 117 27.56 -14.43 -5.83
N GLN A 118 26.75 -13.45 -6.17
CA GLN A 118 25.30 -13.54 -6.02
C GLN A 118 24.82 -14.47 -7.12
N GLY A 119 24.38 -15.67 -6.73
CA GLY A 119 23.53 -16.47 -7.60
C GLY A 119 22.48 -15.53 -8.21
N LYS A 120 22.21 -15.65 -9.52
CA LYS A 120 21.23 -14.83 -10.26
C LYS A 120 19.88 -14.92 -9.54
N ALA A 121 19.65 -14.04 -8.55
CA ALA A 121 18.34 -13.92 -7.94
C ALA A 121 17.40 -13.32 -9.00
N ASP A 122 16.27 -13.96 -9.21
CA ASP A 122 15.27 -13.53 -10.17
C ASP A 122 14.78 -12.12 -9.85
N LEU A 123 14.44 -11.33 -10.87
CA LEU A 123 13.85 -10.00 -10.70
C LEU A 123 12.60 -10.04 -9.82
N ILE A 124 11.82 -11.13 -9.95
CA ILE A 124 10.68 -11.42 -9.07
C ILE A 124 10.85 -12.80 -8.47
N THR A 125 10.70 -12.88 -7.15
CA THR A 125 10.67 -14.12 -6.39
C THR A 125 9.29 -14.28 -5.79
N ILE A 126 8.77 -15.52 -5.78
CA ILE A 126 7.46 -15.82 -5.20
C ILE A 126 7.66 -16.51 -3.87
N GLU A 127 7.06 -15.93 -2.86
CA GLU A 127 6.91 -16.49 -1.52
C GLU A 127 5.47 -17.00 -1.33
N PRO A 128 5.17 -17.85 -0.35
CA PRO A 128 3.85 -18.46 -0.19
C PRO A 128 2.69 -17.44 -0.14
N ASN A 129 2.93 -16.28 0.45
CA ASN A 129 1.94 -15.22 0.64
C ASN A 129 2.34 -13.89 0.00
N ALA A 130 3.46 -13.82 -0.74
CA ALA A 130 3.99 -12.58 -1.27
C ALA A 130 4.64 -12.74 -2.65
N ILE A 131 4.53 -11.70 -3.46
CA ILE A 131 5.35 -11.50 -4.65
C ILE A 131 6.47 -10.52 -4.26
N VAL A 132 7.71 -10.93 -4.42
CA VAL A 132 8.88 -10.14 -4.08
C VAL A 132 9.53 -9.57 -5.35
N TYR A 133 9.44 -8.27 -5.55
CA TYR A 133 10.11 -7.55 -6.63
C TYR A 133 11.47 -7.06 -6.16
N ASN A 134 12.55 -7.66 -6.68
CA ASN A 134 13.93 -7.37 -6.30
C ASN A 134 14.45 -6.12 -7.02
N VAL A 135 14.30 -4.95 -6.41
CA VAL A 135 14.67 -3.64 -6.97
C VAL A 135 16.16 -3.58 -7.34
N SER A 136 17.02 -4.18 -6.53
CA SER A 136 18.48 -4.24 -6.79
C SER A 136 18.86 -4.99 -8.08
N LYS A 137 17.95 -5.79 -8.63
CA LYS A 137 18.13 -6.56 -9.87
C LYS A 137 17.45 -5.92 -11.09
N SER A 138 16.62 -4.89 -10.85
CA SER A 138 15.96 -4.16 -11.93
C SER A 138 16.89 -3.12 -12.53
N VAL A 139 17.25 -3.29 -13.80
CA VAL A 139 18.03 -2.29 -14.55
C VAL A 139 17.28 -0.97 -14.65
N ASP A 140 15.97 -1.03 -14.81
CA ASP A 140 15.10 0.14 -14.95
C ASP A 140 14.81 0.85 -13.61
N ALA A 141 15.09 0.19 -12.48
CA ALA A 141 14.93 0.79 -11.16
C ALA A 141 16.19 1.51 -10.69
N GLN A 142 17.31 1.43 -11.41
CA GLN A 142 18.54 2.11 -11.02
C GLN A 142 18.45 3.62 -11.29
N GLY A 143 18.88 4.42 -10.30
CA GLY A 143 18.92 5.89 -10.43
C GLY A 143 17.57 6.61 -10.39
N VAL A 144 16.49 5.89 -10.03
CA VAL A 144 15.15 6.47 -9.82
C VAL A 144 14.82 6.52 -8.32
N SER A 145 13.69 7.13 -7.96
CA SER A 145 13.20 7.09 -6.58
C SER A 145 12.56 5.72 -6.23
N ALA A 146 12.41 5.43 -4.94
CA ALA A 146 11.67 4.26 -4.48
C ALA A 146 10.21 4.28 -4.97
N PHE A 147 9.63 5.47 -5.11
CA PHE A 147 8.30 5.67 -5.68
C PHE A 147 8.21 5.21 -7.14
N GLU A 148 9.16 5.67 -7.98
CA GLU A 148 9.20 5.27 -9.40
C GLU A 148 9.51 3.77 -9.54
N ALA A 149 10.31 3.20 -8.63
CA ALA A 149 10.56 1.75 -8.60
C ALA A 149 9.32 0.97 -8.15
N LEU A 150 8.55 1.47 -7.16
CA LEU A 150 7.31 0.83 -6.68
C LEU A 150 6.22 0.82 -7.77
N ARG A 151 6.11 1.87 -8.59
CA ARG A 151 5.18 1.90 -9.74
C ARG A 151 5.42 0.78 -10.74
N LYS A 152 6.64 0.21 -10.76
CA LYS A 152 7.03 -0.92 -11.62
C LYS A 152 6.81 -2.27 -10.93
N ALA A 153 6.48 -2.28 -9.64
CA ALA A 153 6.23 -3.51 -8.90
C ALA A 153 4.92 -4.18 -9.37
N PRO A 154 4.93 -5.51 -9.53
CA PRO A 154 3.77 -6.25 -10.00
C PRO A 154 2.51 -6.03 -9.13
N GLY A 155 1.38 -5.78 -9.78
CA GLY A 155 0.11 -5.59 -9.08
C GLY A 155 -0.06 -4.24 -8.38
N VAL A 156 0.97 -3.40 -8.36
CA VAL A 156 0.91 -2.06 -7.78
C VAL A 156 0.43 -1.05 -8.81
N TYR A 157 -0.57 -0.29 -8.45
CA TYR A 157 -1.05 0.88 -9.17
C TYR A 157 -1.12 2.08 -8.22
N ILE A 158 -0.69 3.24 -8.68
CA ILE A 158 -0.72 4.47 -7.89
C ILE A 158 -1.56 5.51 -8.62
N ASP A 159 -2.70 5.83 -8.03
CA ASP A 159 -3.66 6.78 -8.59
C ASP A 159 -3.28 8.21 -8.21
N ASN A 160 -3.16 9.07 -9.23
CA ASN A 160 -2.91 10.52 -9.09
C ASN A 160 -1.80 10.88 -8.10
N ASP A 161 -0.77 10.03 -7.97
CA ASP A 161 0.30 10.19 -6.98
C ASP A 161 -0.23 10.35 -5.52
N ARG A 162 -1.37 9.75 -5.19
CA ARG A 162 -2.00 9.88 -3.87
C ARG A 162 -2.41 8.55 -3.24
N THR A 163 -2.90 7.61 -4.05
CA THR A 163 -3.45 6.35 -3.54
C THR A 163 -2.72 5.16 -4.12
N ILE A 164 -2.09 4.37 -3.25
CA ILE A 164 -1.45 3.12 -3.64
C ILE A 164 -2.49 2.01 -3.59
N MET A 165 -2.62 1.29 -4.69
CA MET A 165 -3.49 0.13 -4.83
C MET A 165 -2.67 -1.14 -5.06
N LEU A 166 -3.15 -2.25 -4.54
CA LEU A 166 -2.60 -3.58 -4.79
C LEU A 166 -3.68 -4.46 -5.42
N ASN A 167 -3.42 -4.95 -6.64
CA ASN A 167 -4.37 -5.74 -7.43
C ASN A 167 -5.76 -5.08 -7.54
N GLY A 168 -5.77 -3.76 -7.78
CA GLY A 168 -6.99 -2.97 -7.94
C GLY A 168 -7.73 -2.63 -6.65
N LYS A 169 -7.19 -2.97 -5.47
CA LYS A 169 -7.79 -2.65 -4.15
C LYS A 169 -7.09 -1.46 -3.51
N THR A 170 -7.88 -0.55 -2.97
CA THR A 170 -7.44 0.58 -2.12
C THR A 170 -7.29 0.13 -0.66
N GLY A 171 -6.68 0.96 0.20
CA GLY A 171 -6.48 0.61 1.61
C GLY A 171 -5.35 -0.40 1.83
N VAL A 172 -4.35 -0.39 0.94
CA VAL A 172 -3.16 -1.23 1.05
C VAL A 172 -2.29 -0.73 2.19
N MET A 173 -1.93 -1.65 3.08
CA MET A 173 -1.01 -1.39 4.17
C MET A 173 0.43 -1.38 3.66
N ILE A 174 1.18 -0.32 3.93
CA ILE A 174 2.58 -0.22 3.49
C ILE A 174 3.52 -0.41 4.67
N LEU A 175 4.44 -1.36 4.50
CA LEU A 175 5.48 -1.64 5.48
C LEU A 175 6.85 -1.30 4.89
N ILE A 176 7.80 -0.94 5.75
CA ILE A 176 9.23 -0.86 5.41
C ILE A 176 9.98 -1.79 6.37
N ASP A 177 10.75 -2.75 5.85
CA ASP A 177 11.44 -3.81 6.61
C ASP A 177 10.51 -4.64 7.52
N GLY A 178 9.29 -4.91 7.07
CA GLY A 178 8.27 -5.66 7.81
C GLY A 178 7.54 -4.83 8.85
N LYS A 179 7.70 -3.53 8.83
CA LYS A 179 7.12 -2.57 9.77
C LYS A 179 6.31 -1.54 9.01
N GLN A 180 5.10 -1.31 9.48
CA GLN A 180 4.16 -0.43 8.82
C GLN A 180 4.58 1.04 8.94
N THR A 181 4.18 1.85 7.95
CA THR A 181 4.36 3.30 7.95
C THR A 181 3.08 3.96 8.46
N TYR A 182 3.20 4.93 9.39
CA TYR A 182 2.05 5.72 9.88
C TYR A 182 1.67 6.86 8.93
N LEU A 183 2.18 6.81 7.73
CA LEU A 183 2.02 7.88 6.77
C LEU A 183 0.67 7.73 6.07
N SER A 184 -0.05 8.82 5.90
CA SER A 184 -1.16 8.89 4.96
C SER A 184 -0.68 8.57 3.55
N GLY A 185 -1.60 8.26 2.63
CA GLY A 185 -1.22 7.93 1.26
C GLY A 185 -0.30 8.97 0.61
N ALA A 186 -0.54 10.27 0.86
CA ALA A 186 0.28 11.36 0.33
C ALA A 186 1.67 11.41 1.00
N GLU A 187 1.74 11.39 2.32
CA GLU A 187 3.01 11.42 3.08
C GLU A 187 3.90 10.23 2.76
N LEU A 188 3.30 9.05 2.57
CA LEU A 188 4.01 7.86 2.17
C LEU A 188 4.61 7.99 0.78
N ILE A 189 3.85 8.53 -0.17
CA ILE A 189 4.32 8.77 -1.53
C ILE A 189 5.48 9.76 -1.52
N ASP A 190 5.42 10.80 -0.68
CA ASP A 190 6.49 11.79 -0.56
C ASP A 190 7.74 11.17 0.08
N LEU A 191 7.57 10.33 1.11
CA LEU A 191 8.67 9.54 1.63
C LEU A 191 9.30 8.66 0.53
N LEU A 192 8.50 7.95 -0.26
CA LEU A 192 9.00 7.10 -1.35
C LEU A 192 9.65 7.89 -2.48
N LYS A 193 9.21 9.11 -2.77
CA LYS A 193 9.85 10.03 -3.71
C LYS A 193 11.20 10.51 -3.20
N SER A 194 11.36 10.68 -1.88
CA SER A 194 12.63 11.07 -1.26
C SER A 194 13.66 9.94 -1.17
N MET A 195 13.19 8.69 -1.10
CA MET A 195 14.08 7.53 -1.00
C MET A 195 14.65 7.15 -2.37
N PRO A 196 15.97 6.99 -2.53
CA PRO A 196 16.52 6.45 -3.77
C PRO A 196 16.22 4.95 -3.87
N SER A 197 15.96 4.46 -5.07
CA SER A 197 15.75 3.02 -5.32
C SER A 197 16.93 2.15 -4.91
N SER A 198 18.15 2.69 -4.90
CA SER A 198 19.35 2.00 -4.40
C SER A 198 19.29 1.68 -2.90
N SER A 199 18.48 2.40 -2.13
CA SER A 199 18.21 2.09 -0.73
C SER A 199 17.20 0.95 -0.54
N ILE A 200 16.55 0.50 -1.61
CA ILE A 200 15.55 -0.55 -1.59
C ILE A 200 16.15 -1.87 -2.07
N LYS A 201 16.02 -2.91 -1.26
CA LYS A 201 16.38 -4.28 -1.64
C LYS A 201 15.27 -4.89 -2.49
N SER A 202 14.03 -4.83 -1.99
CA SER A 202 12.85 -5.41 -2.66
C SER A 202 11.55 -4.80 -2.17
N PHE A 203 10.50 -4.92 -2.97
CA PHE A 203 9.11 -4.75 -2.55
C PHE A 203 8.45 -6.13 -2.46
N GLU A 204 7.79 -6.41 -1.34
CA GLU A 204 7.04 -7.65 -1.11
C GLU A 204 5.55 -7.31 -1.14
N MET A 205 4.85 -7.68 -2.20
CA MET A 205 3.40 -7.53 -2.33
C MET A 205 2.72 -8.72 -1.67
N ILE A 206 2.08 -8.52 -0.51
CA ILE A 206 1.50 -9.55 0.34
C ILE A 206 -0.02 -9.49 0.23
N ASN A 207 -0.61 -10.40 -0.54
CA ASN A 207 -2.06 -10.42 -0.78
C ASN A 207 -2.85 -11.04 0.39
N SER A 208 -2.23 -11.95 1.12
CA SER A 208 -2.82 -12.65 2.27
C SER A 208 -1.85 -12.57 3.45
N PRO A 209 -1.93 -11.51 4.27
CA PRO A 209 -1.03 -11.32 5.41
C PRO A 209 -1.11 -12.48 6.41
N SER A 210 0.05 -12.84 6.98
CA SER A 210 0.14 -13.89 8.00
C SER A 210 -0.47 -13.48 9.34
N ALA A 211 -0.63 -14.43 10.27
CA ALA A 211 -1.14 -14.22 11.63
C ALA A 211 -0.33 -13.20 12.46
N LYS A 212 0.91 -12.91 12.09
CA LYS A 212 1.78 -11.88 12.70
C LYS A 212 1.18 -10.48 12.62
N TYR A 213 0.45 -10.21 11.55
CA TYR A 213 -0.18 -8.91 11.30
C TYR A 213 -1.58 -8.88 11.89
N ASP A 214 -2.05 -7.70 12.24
CA ASP A 214 -3.40 -7.53 12.77
C ASP A 214 -4.45 -8.17 11.85
N ALA A 215 -5.50 -8.70 12.46
CA ALA A 215 -6.56 -9.40 11.73
C ALA A 215 -7.39 -8.45 10.86
N SER A 216 -7.32 -7.14 11.06
CA SER A 216 -8.01 -6.14 10.24
C SER A 216 -7.26 -5.81 8.95
N GLY A 217 -7.99 -5.27 7.96
CA GLY A 217 -7.45 -4.85 6.66
C GLY A 217 -7.55 -5.91 5.56
N ALA A 218 -8.52 -5.74 4.70
CA ALA A 218 -8.84 -6.70 3.63
C ALA A 218 -8.05 -6.52 2.33
N ALA A 219 -7.32 -5.41 2.12
CA ALA A 219 -6.71 -5.07 0.83
C ALA A 219 -5.34 -5.72 0.56
N GLY A 220 -4.66 -6.23 1.58
CA GLY A 220 -3.30 -6.74 1.48
C GLY A 220 -2.25 -5.72 1.92
N MET A 221 -0.97 -6.05 1.74
CA MET A 221 0.17 -5.26 2.21
C MET A 221 1.25 -5.16 1.15
N ILE A 222 2.02 -4.07 1.18
CA ILE A 222 3.30 -3.93 0.45
C ILE A 222 4.40 -3.69 1.47
N ASN A 223 5.34 -4.62 1.57
CA ASN A 223 6.48 -4.49 2.46
C ASN A 223 7.72 -4.07 1.67
N ILE A 224 8.27 -2.92 1.98
CA ILE A 224 9.46 -2.34 1.37
C ILE A 224 10.67 -2.80 2.17
N LYS A 225 11.46 -3.71 1.61
CA LYS A 225 12.74 -4.13 2.22
C LYS A 225 13.85 -3.18 1.81
N THR A 226 14.53 -2.61 2.80
CA THR A 226 15.69 -1.73 2.55
C THR A 226 17.00 -2.51 2.50
N THR A 227 18.00 -1.96 1.79
CA THR A 227 19.36 -2.48 1.82
C THR A 227 20.02 -2.16 3.17
N LYS A 228 20.79 -3.09 3.74
CA LYS A 228 21.58 -2.83 4.96
C LYS A 228 22.86 -2.08 4.57
N SER A 229 22.76 -0.81 4.19
CA SER A 229 23.94 0.05 3.94
C SER A 229 24.40 0.73 5.22
N GLN A 230 25.71 0.76 5.48
CA GLN A 230 26.33 1.50 6.59
C GLN A 230 26.85 2.88 6.15
N ILE A 231 26.41 3.40 5.02
CA ILE A 231 26.92 4.65 4.46
C ILE A 231 26.45 5.81 5.34
N LYS A 232 27.41 6.61 5.79
CA LYS A 232 27.22 7.82 6.62
C LYS A 232 26.91 9.01 5.70
N GLY A 233 26.20 10.01 6.20
CA GLY A 233 25.98 11.27 5.51
C GLY A 233 24.54 11.80 5.64
N PHE A 234 24.20 12.75 4.77
CA PHE A 234 22.90 13.42 4.70
C PHE A 234 22.23 13.18 3.34
N ASN A 235 20.95 12.85 3.34
CA ASN A 235 20.10 12.91 2.15
C ASN A 235 18.80 13.64 2.48
N GLY A 236 18.20 14.23 1.46
CA GLY A 236 16.92 14.92 1.61
C GLY A 236 16.30 15.25 0.28
N THR A 237 15.03 15.64 0.33
CA THR A 237 14.26 16.04 -0.83
C THR A 237 13.40 17.25 -0.47
N LEU A 238 13.34 18.19 -1.37
CA LEU A 238 12.41 19.32 -1.36
C LEU A 238 11.54 19.21 -2.59
N THR A 239 10.21 19.18 -2.42
CA THR A 239 9.25 19.28 -3.51
C THR A 239 8.37 20.50 -3.30
N SER A 240 8.19 21.32 -4.34
CA SER A 240 7.25 22.44 -4.35
C SER A 240 6.39 22.34 -5.60
N GLY A 241 5.08 22.47 -5.45
CA GLY A 241 4.13 22.26 -6.53
C GLY A 241 2.94 23.24 -6.49
N LEU A 242 2.47 23.56 -7.69
CA LEU A 242 1.25 24.32 -7.95
C LEU A 242 0.28 23.44 -8.72
N ASN A 243 -0.95 23.34 -8.24
CA ASN A 243 -2.03 22.61 -8.90
C ASN A 243 -3.16 23.60 -9.18
N TYR A 244 -3.61 23.65 -10.41
CA TYR A 244 -4.72 24.51 -10.84
C TYR A 244 -5.81 23.67 -11.50
N GLY A 245 -7.02 23.83 -11.04
CA GLY A 245 -8.24 23.29 -11.63
C GLY A 245 -9.28 24.39 -11.67
N VAL A 246 -10.22 24.41 -10.71
CA VAL A 246 -11.11 25.56 -10.45
C VAL A 246 -10.36 26.61 -9.62
N THR A 247 -9.56 26.18 -8.67
CA THR A 247 -8.78 27.04 -7.76
C THR A 247 -7.31 26.66 -7.76
N LEU A 248 -6.46 27.62 -7.40
CA LEU A 248 -5.02 27.38 -7.20
C LEU A 248 -4.78 26.70 -5.85
N LYS A 249 -3.93 25.67 -5.88
CA LYS A 249 -3.51 24.91 -4.70
C LYS A 249 -2.00 24.84 -4.64
N TYR A 250 -1.45 25.00 -3.45
CA TYR A 250 -0.02 24.93 -3.17
C TYR A 250 0.29 23.65 -2.40
N VAL A 251 1.36 22.97 -2.80
CA VAL A 251 1.87 21.76 -2.15
C VAL A 251 3.35 21.94 -1.90
N GLN A 252 3.80 21.63 -0.69
CA GLN A 252 5.22 21.63 -0.33
C GLN A 252 5.53 20.42 0.54
N ASP A 253 6.65 19.74 0.22
CA ASP A 253 7.12 18.56 0.95
C ASP A 253 8.63 18.66 1.15
N ILE A 254 9.09 18.41 2.37
CA ILE A 254 10.49 18.36 2.75
C ILE A 254 10.73 17.06 3.50
N SER A 255 11.76 16.33 3.15
CA SER A 255 12.20 15.17 3.93
C SER A 255 13.70 15.11 4.03
N PHE A 256 14.21 14.59 5.13
CA PHE A 256 15.64 14.40 5.34
C PHE A 256 15.92 13.14 6.17
N ASN A 257 17.13 12.63 5.99
CA ASN A 257 17.72 11.58 6.82
C ASN A 257 19.20 11.83 6.95
N TYR A 258 19.68 11.84 8.19
CA TYR A 258 21.09 12.03 8.55
C TYR A 258 21.58 10.85 9.37
N ARG A 259 22.62 10.17 8.89
CA ARG A 259 23.25 9.06 9.60
C ARG A 259 24.74 9.37 9.91
N LYS A 260 25.07 9.28 11.19
CA LYS A 260 26.46 9.35 11.67
C LYS A 260 26.69 8.24 12.66
N ASP A 261 27.65 7.36 12.36
CA ASP A 261 28.02 6.20 13.19
C ASP A 261 26.81 5.34 13.66
N LYS A 262 26.51 5.37 14.95
CA LYS A 262 25.42 4.62 15.59
C LYS A 262 24.08 5.35 15.55
N LEU A 263 24.07 6.64 15.24
CA LEU A 263 22.89 7.49 15.26
C LEU A 263 22.35 7.73 13.85
N ASN A 264 21.06 7.56 13.68
CA ASN A 264 20.31 7.95 12.50
C ASN A 264 19.17 8.86 12.91
N VAL A 265 19.14 10.10 12.39
CA VAL A 265 18.06 11.08 12.62
C VAL A 265 17.33 11.30 11.32
N PHE A 266 16.02 11.35 11.37
CA PHE A 266 15.18 11.55 10.17
C PHE A 266 13.99 12.46 10.50
N GLY A 267 13.50 13.15 9.47
CA GLY A 267 12.34 13.99 9.57
C GLY A 267 11.69 14.26 8.24
N SER A 268 10.42 14.68 8.31
CA SER A 268 9.66 15.16 7.16
C SER A 268 8.68 16.24 7.58
N TYR A 269 8.36 17.12 6.65
CA TYR A 269 7.31 18.13 6.77
C TYR A 269 6.57 18.19 5.44
N ASN A 270 5.23 18.22 5.50
CA ASN A 270 4.38 18.41 4.34
C ASN A 270 3.35 19.50 4.60
N HIS A 271 2.98 20.19 3.54
CA HIS A 271 2.02 21.28 3.58
C HIS A 271 1.15 21.29 2.33
N PHE A 272 -0.17 21.43 2.52
CA PHE A 272 -1.13 21.67 1.46
C PHE A 272 -1.99 22.88 1.83
N LEU A 273 -2.11 23.84 0.92
CA LEU A 273 -2.99 25.00 1.06
C LEU A 273 -3.82 25.15 -0.22
N GLY A 274 -5.12 25.27 -0.08
CA GLY A 274 -6.01 25.52 -1.21
C GLY A 274 -7.46 25.21 -0.90
N TYR A 275 -8.31 25.39 -1.92
CA TYR A 275 -9.72 25.04 -1.86
C TYR A 275 -9.97 23.74 -2.64
N ARG A 276 -10.91 22.95 -2.18
CA ARG A 276 -11.47 21.80 -2.90
C ARG A 276 -12.89 22.14 -3.26
N THR A 277 -13.27 21.92 -4.50
CA THR A 277 -14.61 22.13 -4.98
C THR A 277 -15.26 20.80 -5.35
N TYR A 278 -16.52 20.68 -5.05
CA TYR A 278 -17.34 19.55 -5.36
C TYR A 278 -18.73 20.01 -5.80
N VAL A 279 -19.24 19.46 -6.89
CA VAL A 279 -20.61 19.69 -7.37
C VAL A 279 -21.35 18.37 -7.22
N TYR A 280 -22.56 18.44 -6.67
CA TYR A 280 -23.38 17.27 -6.42
C TYR A 280 -24.84 17.56 -6.77
N ASP A 281 -25.44 16.74 -7.63
CA ASP A 281 -26.85 16.75 -7.95
C ASP A 281 -27.52 15.49 -7.43
N SER A 282 -28.69 15.63 -6.85
CA SER A 282 -29.49 14.54 -6.33
C SER A 282 -30.94 14.66 -6.77
N TYR A 283 -31.45 13.64 -7.45
CA TYR A 283 -32.85 13.50 -7.83
C TYR A 283 -33.46 12.37 -7.01
N ARG A 284 -34.35 12.71 -6.07
CA ARG A 284 -35.00 11.75 -5.15
C ARG A 284 -36.49 11.81 -5.26
N ILE A 285 -37.14 10.64 -5.37
CA ILE A 285 -38.59 10.48 -5.18
C ILE A 285 -38.79 9.62 -3.94
N GLN A 286 -39.52 10.13 -2.97
CA GLN A 286 -39.83 9.46 -1.72
C GLN A 286 -41.25 9.78 -1.29
N GLU A 287 -42.07 8.76 -0.99
CA GLU A 287 -43.49 8.90 -0.61
C GLU A 287 -44.27 9.82 -1.58
N GLY A 288 -44.02 9.65 -2.89
CA GLY A 288 -44.70 10.41 -3.96
C GLY A 288 -44.21 11.86 -4.13
N LYS A 289 -43.29 12.36 -3.28
CA LYS A 289 -42.68 13.70 -3.41
C LYS A 289 -41.35 13.63 -4.14
N LEU A 290 -41.11 14.63 -4.98
CA LEU A 290 -39.86 14.88 -5.68
C LEU A 290 -38.98 15.85 -4.89
N PHE A 291 -37.70 15.57 -4.83
CA PHE A 291 -36.62 16.45 -4.36
C PHE A 291 -35.54 16.47 -5.44
N ASP A 292 -35.38 17.60 -6.12
CA ASP A 292 -34.38 17.81 -7.15
C ASP A 292 -33.38 18.85 -6.64
N SER A 293 -32.20 18.40 -6.23
CA SER A 293 -31.21 19.19 -5.50
C SER A 293 -29.96 19.41 -6.34
N HIS A 294 -29.44 20.64 -6.29
CA HIS A 294 -28.12 21.02 -6.76
C HIS A 294 -27.28 21.56 -5.62
N THR A 295 -26.09 21.05 -5.45
CA THR A 295 -25.17 21.42 -4.37
C THR A 295 -23.84 21.85 -4.92
N ASP A 296 -23.39 23.04 -4.52
CA ASP A 296 -22.02 23.52 -4.66
C ASP A 296 -21.33 23.48 -3.29
N ASP A 297 -20.20 22.81 -3.23
CA ASP A 297 -19.39 22.69 -2.03
C ASP A 297 -17.97 23.23 -2.25
N THR A 298 -17.52 24.09 -1.38
CA THR A 298 -16.19 24.68 -1.42
C THR A 298 -15.52 24.62 -0.05
N ASP A 299 -14.53 23.76 0.05
CA ASP A 299 -13.76 23.51 1.27
C ASP A 299 -12.39 24.18 1.22
N LYS A 300 -12.12 25.15 2.09
CA LYS A 300 -10.77 25.62 2.36
C LYS A 300 -10.04 24.61 3.21
N ARG A 301 -8.83 24.24 2.80
CA ARG A 301 -8.01 23.25 3.50
C ARG A 301 -6.57 23.75 3.64
N MET A 302 -6.09 23.71 4.88
CA MET A 302 -4.68 23.84 5.22
C MET A 302 -4.27 22.61 5.99
N ASN A 303 -3.60 21.68 5.32
CA ASN A 303 -3.10 20.46 5.93
C ASN A 303 -1.60 20.64 6.18
N MET A 304 -1.16 20.32 7.39
CA MET A 304 0.26 20.31 7.74
C MET A 304 0.57 18.99 8.42
N GLY A 305 1.72 18.40 8.07
CA GLY A 305 2.21 17.18 8.71
C GLY A 305 3.69 17.31 9.01
N GLY A 306 4.11 16.81 10.15
CA GLY A 306 5.50 16.79 10.57
C GLY A 306 5.84 15.47 11.24
N ARG A 307 7.04 14.98 10.97
CA ARG A 307 7.60 13.80 11.62
C ARG A 307 9.05 14.04 11.97
N ILE A 308 9.46 13.66 13.17
CA ILE A 308 10.86 13.62 13.58
C ILE A 308 11.13 12.35 14.38
N GLY A 309 12.29 11.76 14.20
CA GLY A 309 12.66 10.57 14.96
C GLY A 309 14.15 10.24 14.85
N PHE A 310 14.55 9.26 15.65
CA PHE A 310 15.91 8.73 15.63
C PHE A 310 15.96 7.22 15.83
N ASP A 311 17.03 6.60 15.34
CA ASP A 311 17.49 5.24 15.68
C ASP A 311 18.89 5.33 16.25
N TYR A 312 19.14 4.62 17.35
CA TYR A 312 20.45 4.51 17.96
C TYR A 312 20.85 3.03 18.09
N ASP A 313 21.91 2.65 17.38
CA ASP A 313 22.48 1.31 17.44
C ASP A 313 23.38 1.22 18.70
N ILE A 314 22.85 0.72 19.82
CA ILE A 314 23.60 0.52 21.07
C ILE A 314 24.84 -0.33 20.77
N ASN A 315 24.61 -1.43 20.02
CA ASN A 315 25.64 -2.30 19.45
C ASN A 315 25.10 -3.00 18.18
N LYS A 316 25.85 -3.93 17.61
CA LYS A 316 25.49 -4.65 16.37
C LYS A 316 24.19 -5.48 16.47
N LYS A 317 23.74 -5.80 17.69
CA LYS A 317 22.54 -6.63 17.95
C LYS A 317 21.36 -5.84 18.48
N ASN A 318 21.59 -4.70 19.11
CA ASN A 318 20.60 -3.95 19.87
C ASN A 318 20.42 -2.55 19.29
N THR A 319 19.19 -2.19 18.95
CA THR A 319 18.82 -0.85 18.47
C THR A 319 17.62 -0.34 19.25
N ILE A 320 17.68 0.87 19.75
CA ILE A 320 16.55 1.62 20.32
C ILE A 320 16.16 2.73 19.36
N GLY A 321 14.92 3.13 19.37
CA GLY A 321 14.50 4.26 18.59
C GLY A 321 13.20 4.88 19.08
N ALA A 322 13.00 6.15 18.72
CA ALA A 322 11.78 6.88 19.00
C ALA A 322 11.38 7.77 17.81
N PHE A 323 10.09 8.08 17.70
CA PHE A 323 9.62 9.10 16.79
C PHE A 323 8.35 9.78 17.31
N LEU A 324 8.14 11.00 16.82
CA LEU A 324 6.93 11.80 17.01
C LEU A 324 6.37 12.17 15.64
N ASN A 325 5.06 11.98 15.43
CA ASN A 325 4.31 12.52 14.31
C ASN A 325 3.30 13.54 14.82
N VAL A 326 3.15 14.62 14.07
CA VAL A 326 2.11 15.63 14.27
C VAL A 326 1.43 15.85 12.91
N ALA A 327 0.10 15.83 12.88
CA ALA A 327 -0.66 16.19 11.70
C ALA A 327 -1.79 17.11 12.09
N SER A 328 -2.01 18.16 11.31
CA SER A 328 -3.08 19.11 11.51
C SER A 328 -3.83 19.38 10.22
N ILE A 329 -5.15 19.55 10.35
CA ILE A 329 -6.03 20.01 9.28
C ILE A 329 -6.79 21.20 9.88
N PHE A 330 -6.59 22.37 9.28
CA PHE A 330 -7.37 23.54 9.56
C PHE A 330 -8.17 23.90 8.32
N GLY A 331 -9.38 24.36 8.54
CA GLY A 331 -10.20 24.72 7.41
C GLY A 331 -11.53 25.30 7.80
N GLY A 332 -12.42 25.25 6.87
CA GLY A 332 -13.78 25.64 6.88
C GLY A 332 -14.30 25.49 5.47
N GLY A 333 -15.57 25.71 5.26
CA GLY A 333 -16.16 25.57 3.94
C GLY A 333 -17.56 26.09 3.89
N LEU A 334 -18.04 26.25 2.68
CA LEU A 334 -19.42 26.65 2.40
C LEU A 334 -20.03 25.61 1.48
N THR A 335 -21.12 25.02 1.93
CA THR A 335 -21.95 24.12 1.11
C THR A 335 -23.30 24.82 0.88
N GLN A 336 -23.66 25.04 -0.37
CA GLN A 336 -24.94 25.64 -0.77
C GLN A 336 -25.73 24.62 -1.58
N THR A 337 -26.93 24.30 -1.10
CA THR A 337 -27.82 23.34 -1.74
C THR A 337 -29.16 23.98 -2.04
N LYS A 338 -29.57 23.96 -3.29
CA LYS A 338 -30.91 24.35 -3.71
C LYS A 338 -31.71 23.13 -4.10
N THR A 339 -32.82 22.88 -3.42
CA THR A 339 -33.69 21.74 -3.61
C THR A 339 -35.08 22.21 -4.09
N ASN A 340 -35.50 21.83 -5.28
CA ASN A 340 -36.84 21.98 -5.78
C ASN A 340 -37.68 20.80 -5.25
N ILE A 341 -38.78 21.10 -4.56
CA ILE A 341 -39.67 20.12 -3.95
C ILE A 341 -41.01 20.19 -4.70
N GLY A 342 -41.54 19.03 -5.15
CA GLY A 342 -42.78 18.95 -5.91
C GLY A 342 -43.43 17.59 -5.80
N GLN A 343 -44.37 17.30 -6.71
CA GLN A 343 -45.00 15.98 -6.82
C GLN A 343 -44.18 15.09 -7.74
N GLY A 344 -43.99 13.84 -7.38
CA GLY A 344 -43.11 12.90 -8.10
C GLY A 344 -43.46 12.62 -9.55
N ASN A 345 -44.71 12.92 -9.94
CA ASN A 345 -45.23 12.70 -11.29
C ASN A 345 -45.52 13.99 -12.04
N SER A 346 -45.09 15.14 -11.55
CA SER A 346 -45.36 16.45 -12.09
C SER A 346 -44.07 17.29 -12.16
N ASN A 347 -44.00 18.19 -13.14
CA ASN A 347 -42.96 19.21 -13.22
C ASN A 347 -43.29 20.49 -12.38
N ILE A 348 -44.35 20.42 -11.56
CA ILE A 348 -44.76 21.53 -10.70
C ILE A 348 -43.90 21.53 -9.47
N ILE A 349 -43.24 22.65 -9.22
CA ILE A 349 -42.48 22.90 -7.99
C ILE A 349 -43.40 23.53 -6.97
N ASP A 350 -43.69 22.84 -5.89
CA ASP A 350 -44.51 23.30 -4.79
C ASP A 350 -43.74 24.28 -3.89
N GLN A 351 -42.47 23.92 -3.64
CA GLN A 351 -41.63 24.63 -2.67
C GLN A 351 -40.16 24.56 -3.09
N VAL A 352 -39.36 25.56 -2.75
CA VAL A 352 -37.90 25.57 -2.89
C VAL A 352 -37.26 25.64 -1.51
N LEU A 353 -36.32 24.76 -1.22
CA LEU A 353 -35.46 24.80 -0.07
C LEU A 353 -34.08 25.29 -0.50
N ASP A 354 -33.65 26.44 0.05
CA ASP A 354 -32.27 26.92 -0.01
C ASP A 354 -31.61 26.59 1.33
N ALA A 355 -30.69 25.59 1.29
CA ALA A 355 -29.92 25.14 2.45
C ALA A 355 -28.47 25.60 2.32
N GLU A 356 -27.96 26.26 3.35
CA GLU A 356 -26.57 26.69 3.43
C GLU A 356 -25.93 26.14 4.72
N ASN A 357 -24.76 25.54 4.57
CA ASN A 357 -23.90 25.09 5.67
C ASN A 357 -22.58 25.85 5.64
N ASP A 358 -22.36 26.72 6.61
CA ASP A 358 -21.13 27.45 6.84
C ASP A 358 -20.31 26.74 7.92
N TYR A 359 -19.31 25.97 7.49
CA TYR A 359 -18.31 25.31 8.36
C TYR A 359 -17.24 26.34 8.73
N TYR A 360 -17.59 27.27 9.62
CA TYR A 360 -16.71 28.39 9.96
C TYR A 360 -15.51 27.98 10.81
N HIS A 361 -15.50 26.77 11.41
CA HIS A 361 -14.36 26.24 12.12
C HIS A 361 -14.28 24.73 11.91
N GLN A 362 -13.18 24.30 11.32
CA GLN A 362 -12.78 22.88 11.24
C GLN A 362 -11.34 22.76 11.68
N LYS A 363 -11.11 22.04 12.76
CA LYS A 363 -9.78 21.74 13.29
C LYS A 363 -9.66 20.24 13.48
N THR A 364 -8.56 19.66 13.04
CA THR A 364 -8.17 18.30 13.41
C THR A 364 -6.70 18.31 13.76
N MET A 365 -6.37 17.89 14.98
CA MET A 365 -5.00 17.71 15.45
C MET A 365 -4.78 16.24 15.76
N ARG A 366 -3.63 15.72 15.35
CA ARG A 366 -3.25 14.34 15.61
C ARG A 366 -1.80 14.31 16.05
N TYR A 367 -1.56 13.68 17.19
CA TYR A 367 -0.23 13.44 17.72
C TYR A 367 -0.05 11.94 17.88
N SER A 368 1.13 11.40 17.53
CA SER A 368 1.48 10.03 17.84
C SER A 368 2.97 9.90 18.14
N ALA A 369 3.29 9.17 19.19
CA ALA A 369 4.63 8.86 19.63
C ALA A 369 4.84 7.36 19.71
N ASN A 370 6.04 6.89 19.35
CA ASN A 370 6.44 5.50 19.49
C ASN A 370 7.85 5.42 20.07
N VAL A 371 8.04 4.53 21.03
CA VAL A 371 9.35 4.10 21.50
C VAL A 371 9.47 2.62 21.25
N ASN A 372 10.62 2.18 20.72
CA ASN A 372 10.80 0.79 20.34
C ASN A 372 12.22 0.29 20.58
N TYR A 373 12.30 -0.99 20.87
CA TYR A 373 13.56 -1.73 21.03
C TYR A 373 13.58 -2.92 20.08
N LYS A 374 14.72 -3.16 19.45
CA LYS A 374 14.96 -4.35 18.61
C LYS A 374 16.25 -5.03 19.03
N TYR A 375 16.16 -6.34 19.27
CA TYR A 375 17.29 -7.26 19.33
C TYR A 375 17.32 -8.14 18.07
N GLU A 376 18.48 -8.32 17.44
CA GLU A 376 18.67 -9.24 16.30
C GLU A 376 20.05 -9.87 16.38
N ASP A 377 20.15 -11.20 16.42
CA ASP A 377 21.42 -11.92 16.44
C ASP A 377 21.71 -12.64 15.11
N THR A 378 22.90 -13.23 15.02
CA THR A 378 23.38 -13.97 13.85
C THR A 378 22.72 -15.34 13.69
N LEU A 379 22.03 -15.84 14.72
CA LEU A 379 21.29 -17.11 14.71
C LEU A 379 19.86 -16.94 14.17
N GLY A 380 19.47 -15.69 13.85
CA GLY A 380 18.14 -15.34 13.31
C GLY A 380 17.09 -15.18 14.41
N ARG A 381 17.49 -15.00 15.69
CA ARG A 381 16.57 -14.61 16.75
C ARG A 381 16.33 -13.11 16.69
N ILE A 382 15.06 -12.71 16.68
CA ILE A 382 14.67 -11.29 16.65
C ILE A 382 13.63 -11.09 17.76
N ILE A 383 13.85 -10.07 18.58
CA ILE A 383 12.89 -9.58 19.55
C ILE A 383 12.56 -8.13 19.18
N ASN A 384 11.29 -7.78 19.10
CA ASN A 384 10.84 -6.40 19.00
C ASN A 384 9.87 -6.11 20.14
N PHE A 385 10.04 -4.93 20.73
CA PHE A 385 9.13 -4.38 21.72
C PHE A 385 8.78 -2.95 21.31
N ASP A 386 7.50 -2.64 21.25
CA ASP A 386 6.97 -1.35 20.82
C ASP A 386 5.97 -0.83 21.85
N VAL A 387 6.10 0.47 22.20
CA VAL A 387 5.17 1.24 23.04
C VAL A 387 4.69 2.40 22.23
N ASP A 388 3.38 2.53 22.09
CA ASP A 388 2.72 3.55 21.30
C ASP A 388 1.74 4.35 22.12
N TYR A 389 1.70 5.66 21.85
CA TYR A 389 0.67 6.58 22.32
C TYR A 389 0.21 7.46 21.17
N GLY A 390 -1.09 7.69 21.08
CA GLY A 390 -1.67 8.58 20.08
C GLY A 390 -2.85 9.34 20.68
N THR A 391 -3.03 10.58 20.24
CA THR A 391 -4.23 11.37 20.54
C THR A 391 -4.72 12.07 19.28
N PHE A 392 -6.02 12.20 19.17
CA PHE A 392 -6.72 12.80 18.06
C PHE A 392 -7.78 13.74 18.61
N ASP A 393 -7.66 15.02 18.29
CA ASP A 393 -8.57 16.11 18.69
C ASP A 393 -9.21 16.67 17.40
N LYS A 394 -10.53 16.64 17.31
CA LYS A 394 -11.29 17.17 16.18
C LYS A 394 -12.41 18.06 16.69
N GLY A 395 -12.36 19.34 16.34
CA GLY A 395 -13.42 20.30 16.57
C GLY A 395 -14.06 20.75 15.25
N ASN A 396 -15.38 20.70 15.20
CA ASN A 396 -16.18 21.25 14.10
C ASN A 396 -17.23 22.20 14.63
N ALA A 397 -17.36 23.37 13.98
CA ALA A 397 -18.45 24.30 14.23
C ALA A 397 -19.12 24.66 12.89
N ASN A 398 -20.43 24.52 12.86
CA ASN A 398 -21.24 24.77 11.67
C ASN A 398 -22.42 25.68 11.98
N ARG A 399 -22.71 26.64 11.08
CA ARG A 399 -23.98 27.36 11.01
C ARG A 399 -24.74 26.85 9.80
N GLN A 400 -26.00 26.54 10.04
CA GLN A 400 -26.88 26.04 8.97
C GLN A 400 -28.12 26.91 8.85
N SER A 401 -28.44 27.26 7.62
CA SER A 401 -29.64 27.98 7.26
C SER A 401 -30.47 27.16 6.29
N ASN A 402 -31.73 26.89 6.62
CA ASN A 402 -32.72 26.23 5.76
C ASN A 402 -33.89 27.18 5.54
N ILE A 403 -33.98 27.71 4.31
CA ILE A 403 -35.00 28.70 3.94
C ILE A 403 -35.93 28.07 2.91
N TYR A 404 -37.20 27.98 3.27
CA TYR A 404 -38.27 27.48 2.39
C TYR A 404 -39.01 28.64 1.73
N SER A 405 -39.27 28.54 0.43
CA SER A 405 -39.99 29.52 -0.35
C SER A 405 -41.05 28.85 -1.20
N GLU A 406 -42.23 29.44 -1.22
CA GLU A 406 -43.36 29.06 -2.07
C GLU A 406 -43.68 30.25 -2.97
N GLN A 407 -43.79 30.04 -4.28
CA GLN A 407 -43.99 31.13 -5.26
C GLN A 407 -43.04 32.33 -5.05
N SER A 408 -41.78 32.06 -4.68
CA SER A 408 -40.74 33.05 -4.36
C SER A 408 -40.97 33.86 -3.06
N ILE A 409 -41.93 33.50 -2.24
CA ILE A 409 -42.17 34.09 -0.91
C ILE A 409 -41.62 33.16 0.14
N VAL A 410 -40.81 33.65 1.08
CA VAL A 410 -40.27 32.87 2.19
C VAL A 410 -41.44 32.43 3.09
N SER A 411 -41.67 31.09 3.17
CA SER A 411 -42.71 30.48 4.00
C SER A 411 -42.17 30.00 5.36
N LYS A 412 -40.90 29.62 5.43
CA LYS A 412 -40.27 29.11 6.67
C LYS A 412 -38.77 29.35 6.68
N ARG A 413 -38.21 29.61 7.84
CA ARG A 413 -36.77 29.76 8.08
C ARG A 413 -36.35 29.00 9.32
N ASN A 414 -35.43 28.03 9.16
CA ASN A 414 -34.81 27.32 10.26
C ASN A 414 -33.32 27.62 10.27
N LEU A 415 -32.84 28.14 11.38
CA LEU A 415 -31.42 28.47 11.56
C LEU A 415 -30.89 27.63 12.71
N TYR A 416 -29.73 26.97 12.46
CA TYR A 416 -29.09 26.10 13.43
C TYR A 416 -27.63 26.46 13.62
N ARG A 417 -27.08 26.09 14.77
CA ARG A 417 -25.65 26.05 15.03
C ARG A 417 -25.31 24.72 15.70
N SER A 418 -24.31 24.06 15.21
CA SER A 418 -23.78 22.83 15.82
C SER A 418 -22.30 22.97 16.19
N LEU A 419 -21.94 22.42 17.35
CA LEU A 419 -20.57 22.27 17.82
C LEU A 419 -20.36 20.76 18.06
N ASN A 420 -19.26 20.24 17.59
CA ASN A 420 -18.94 18.83 17.72
C ASN A 420 -17.45 18.67 18.00
N ASP A 421 -17.12 18.24 19.21
CA ASP A 421 -15.76 17.98 19.65
C ASP A 421 -15.57 16.47 19.86
N ILE A 422 -14.49 15.94 19.33
CA ILE A 422 -14.14 14.52 19.39
C ILE A 422 -12.70 14.39 19.84
N ASP A 423 -12.50 13.76 20.98
CA ASP A 423 -11.20 13.43 21.54
C ASP A 423 -11.00 11.91 21.54
N ILE A 424 -9.89 11.43 21.02
CA ILE A 424 -9.58 10.00 20.99
C ILE A 424 -8.18 9.78 21.51
N ASP A 425 -8.06 9.01 22.61
CA ASP A 425 -6.80 8.53 23.16
C ASP A 425 -6.55 7.08 22.81
N LEU A 426 -5.34 6.79 22.38
CA LEU A 426 -4.89 5.47 21.90
C LEU A 426 -3.61 5.07 22.64
N LYS A 427 -3.60 3.90 23.27
CA LYS A 427 -2.42 3.33 23.96
C LYS A 427 -2.18 1.92 23.45
N GLY A 428 -0.92 1.57 23.18
CA GLY A 428 -0.59 0.26 22.65
C GLY A 428 0.75 -0.29 23.10
N LEU A 429 0.78 -1.60 23.30
CA LEU A 429 1.98 -2.38 23.59
C LEU A 429 2.05 -3.55 22.63
N LYS A 430 3.24 -3.84 22.10
CA LYS A 430 3.45 -4.99 21.22
C LYS A 430 4.79 -5.65 21.49
N PHE A 431 4.76 -6.99 21.54
CA PHE A 431 5.94 -7.85 21.67
C PHE A 431 5.93 -8.89 20.56
N ASP A 432 7.02 -8.98 19.78
CA ASP A 432 7.21 -9.98 18.75
C ASP A 432 8.51 -10.76 18.98
N TYR A 433 8.46 -12.07 18.90
CA TYR A 433 9.61 -12.98 18.94
C TYR A 433 9.68 -13.80 17.65
N THR A 434 10.85 -13.87 17.05
CA THR A 434 11.13 -14.68 15.86
C THR A 434 12.35 -15.52 16.09
N THR A 435 12.33 -16.80 15.69
CA THR A 435 13.47 -17.70 15.75
C THR A 435 13.41 -18.75 14.63
N ASN A 436 14.53 -19.38 14.35
CA ASN A 436 14.58 -20.55 13.47
C ASN A 436 14.30 -21.82 14.29
N LEU A 437 13.28 -22.60 13.89
CA LEU A 437 12.85 -23.84 14.55
C LEU A 437 12.59 -24.90 13.48
N PHE A 438 13.10 -26.12 13.65
CA PHE A 438 12.91 -27.26 12.72
C PHE A 438 13.19 -26.92 11.24
N LYS A 439 14.26 -26.18 10.97
CA LYS A 439 14.64 -25.66 9.63
C LYS A 439 13.56 -24.80 8.99
N GLY A 440 12.70 -24.17 9.77
CA GLY A 440 11.71 -23.20 9.38
C GLY A 440 11.78 -21.96 10.26
N LYS A 441 11.04 -20.92 9.94
CA LYS A 441 10.95 -19.65 10.68
C LYS A 441 9.69 -19.70 11.57
N PHE A 442 9.87 -19.65 12.88
CA PHE A 442 8.80 -19.55 13.87
C PHE A 442 8.69 -18.11 14.34
N GLU A 443 7.48 -17.58 14.42
CA GLU A 443 7.16 -16.23 14.88
C GLU A 443 5.98 -16.31 15.87
N THR A 444 6.07 -15.59 16.98
CA THR A 444 5.00 -15.45 17.96
C THR A 444 5.01 -14.05 18.55
N GLY A 445 3.90 -13.61 19.10
CA GLY A 445 3.83 -12.30 19.72
C GLY A 445 2.51 -12.04 20.42
N LEU A 446 2.51 -10.93 21.16
CA LEU A 446 1.40 -10.41 21.94
C LEU A 446 1.17 -8.95 21.58
N LYS A 447 -0.09 -8.52 21.58
CA LYS A 447 -0.50 -7.12 21.43
C LYS A 447 -1.56 -6.78 22.47
N TYR A 448 -1.45 -5.58 23.02
CA TYR A 448 -2.47 -4.92 23.84
C TYR A 448 -2.73 -3.54 23.26
N SER A 449 -4.00 -3.17 23.11
CA SER A 449 -4.42 -1.80 22.79
C SER A 449 -5.60 -1.38 23.66
N ASP A 450 -5.60 -0.12 24.08
CA ASP A 450 -6.63 0.53 24.89
C ASP A 450 -6.99 1.86 24.24
N ILE A 451 -8.26 2.05 23.94
CA ILE A 451 -8.81 3.17 23.19
C ILE A 451 -9.95 3.79 23.97
N VAL A 452 -9.93 5.12 24.07
CA VAL A 452 -11.02 5.93 24.61
C VAL A 452 -11.36 7.01 23.59
N SER A 453 -12.63 7.09 23.20
CA SER A 453 -13.16 8.14 22.33
C SER A 453 -14.28 8.85 23.07
N ASP A 454 -14.07 10.13 23.37
CA ASP A 454 -15.06 11.02 23.96
C ASP A 454 -15.58 11.99 22.88
N ASN A 455 -16.91 12.08 22.75
CA ASN A 455 -17.56 12.92 21.75
C ASN A 455 -18.59 13.79 22.45
N ASP A 456 -18.50 15.10 22.26
CA ASP A 456 -19.43 16.10 22.78
C ASP A 456 -20.10 16.85 21.62
N ALA A 457 -21.40 16.65 21.46
CA ALA A 457 -22.19 17.23 20.39
C ALA A 457 -23.24 18.17 20.97
N LYS A 458 -23.15 19.45 20.61
CA LYS A 458 -24.11 20.48 21.02
C LYS A 458 -24.82 21.05 19.82
N PHE A 459 -26.14 21.05 19.86
CA PHE A 459 -26.99 21.54 18.79
C PHE A 459 -27.90 22.64 19.29
N TYR A 460 -28.01 23.73 18.51
CA TYR A 460 -28.78 24.92 18.89
C TYR A 460 -29.71 25.35 17.76
N HIS A 461 -30.95 25.75 18.13
CA HIS A 461 -31.78 26.60 17.29
C HIS A 461 -31.34 28.04 17.47
N GLN A 462 -31.05 28.73 16.38
CA GLN A 462 -30.70 30.12 16.39
C GLN A 462 -32.00 30.95 16.29
N LEU A 463 -32.37 31.57 17.39
CA LEU A 463 -33.48 32.50 17.46
C LEU A 463 -32.98 33.94 17.27
N ALA A 464 -33.87 34.88 16.96
CA ALA A 464 -33.50 36.27 16.68
C ALA A 464 -32.67 36.93 17.79
N THR A 465 -32.90 36.55 19.07
CA THR A 465 -32.24 37.18 20.23
C THR A 465 -31.28 36.28 21.01
N ARG A 466 -31.34 34.97 20.80
CA ARG A 466 -30.51 33.99 21.52
C ARG A 466 -30.48 32.62 20.84
N ASP A 467 -29.48 31.84 21.14
CA ASP A 467 -29.43 30.39 20.82
C ASP A 467 -30.22 29.61 21.88
N SER A 468 -31.04 28.67 21.42
CA SER A 468 -31.75 27.72 22.27
C SER A 468 -31.20 26.32 22.03
N VAL A 469 -30.83 25.61 23.08
CA VAL A 469 -30.34 24.22 22.96
C VAL A 469 -31.45 23.32 22.41
N ASP A 470 -31.09 22.46 21.46
CA ASP A 470 -31.94 21.35 21.01
C ASP A 470 -31.54 20.10 21.81
N ASP A 471 -32.28 19.82 22.87
CA ASP A 471 -31.99 18.69 23.77
C ASP A 471 -32.05 17.32 23.07
N ARG A 472 -32.84 17.19 21.98
CA ARG A 472 -32.99 15.92 21.24
C ARG A 472 -31.79 15.60 20.36
N ARG A 473 -30.98 16.63 20.00
CA ARG A 473 -29.79 16.51 19.14
C ARG A 473 -28.52 16.78 19.90
N THR A 474 -28.60 17.22 21.17
CA THR A 474 -27.45 17.41 22.07
C THR A 474 -27.18 16.13 22.82
N SER A 475 -25.96 15.61 22.76
CA SER A 475 -25.59 14.35 23.39
C SER A 475 -24.08 14.22 23.58
N THR A 476 -23.68 13.39 24.55
CA THR A 476 -22.31 12.93 24.68
C THR A 476 -22.24 11.44 24.41
N TYR A 477 -21.18 11.02 23.71
CA TYR A 477 -20.95 9.60 23.44
C TYR A 477 -19.52 9.22 23.78
N LYS A 478 -19.38 8.34 24.79
CA LYS A 478 -18.08 7.78 25.16
C LYS A 478 -17.97 6.33 24.69
N TYR A 479 -16.93 6.04 23.93
CA TYR A 479 -16.63 4.68 23.49
C TYR A 479 -15.29 4.25 24.04
N THR A 480 -15.24 3.09 24.69
CA THR A 480 -14.02 2.46 25.18
C THR A 480 -13.83 1.12 24.50
N GLU A 481 -12.60 0.78 24.14
CA GLU A 481 -12.29 -0.51 23.52
C GLU A 481 -10.92 -1.01 23.98
N ARG A 482 -10.84 -2.27 24.39
CA ARG A 482 -9.61 -2.99 24.70
C ARG A 482 -9.49 -4.19 23.79
N VAL A 483 -8.31 -4.34 23.16
CA VAL A 483 -8.01 -5.51 22.33
C VAL A 483 -6.76 -6.18 22.86
N VAL A 484 -6.88 -7.46 23.21
CA VAL A 484 -5.77 -8.34 23.56
C VAL A 484 -5.63 -9.37 22.48
N ALA A 485 -4.43 -9.52 21.92
CA ALA A 485 -4.17 -10.47 20.85
C ALA A 485 -2.90 -11.28 21.08
N ALA A 486 -2.94 -12.54 20.69
CA ALA A 486 -1.80 -13.43 20.64
C ALA A 486 -1.75 -14.14 19.28
N TYR A 487 -0.55 -14.43 18.78
CA TYR A 487 -0.41 -15.15 17.53
C TYR A 487 0.78 -16.11 17.53
N ILE A 488 0.65 -17.14 16.70
CA ILE A 488 1.73 -18.02 16.28
C ILE A 488 1.75 -18.11 14.75
N ASN A 489 2.92 -18.19 14.15
CA ASN A 489 3.10 -18.34 12.71
C ASN A 489 4.35 -19.18 12.43
N TYR A 490 4.25 -20.10 11.48
CA TYR A 490 5.36 -20.96 11.08
C TYR A 490 5.48 -21.01 9.56
N LYS A 491 6.69 -20.77 9.05
CA LYS A 491 7.02 -20.81 7.62
C LYS A 491 8.17 -21.76 7.36
N LYS A 492 8.01 -22.67 6.39
CA LYS A 492 9.05 -23.62 6.00
C LYS A 492 9.10 -23.80 4.48
N SER A 493 10.33 -23.88 3.94
CA SER A 493 10.57 -24.22 2.54
C SER A 493 11.05 -25.67 2.43
N LEU A 494 10.45 -26.43 1.53
CA LEU A 494 10.66 -27.85 1.27
C LEU A 494 10.94 -28.05 -0.22
N GLY A 495 12.20 -27.89 -0.66
CA GLY A 495 12.57 -27.94 -2.06
C GLY A 495 11.86 -26.87 -2.90
N LYS A 496 10.98 -27.28 -3.83
CA LYS A 496 10.18 -26.38 -4.68
C LYS A 496 8.96 -25.83 -3.95
N TRP A 497 8.56 -26.39 -2.83
CA TRP A 497 7.39 -26.02 -2.06
C TRP A 497 7.76 -25.06 -0.94
N SER A 498 6.87 -24.14 -0.62
CA SER A 498 6.98 -23.30 0.57
C SER A 498 5.61 -23.21 1.22
N ILE A 499 5.54 -23.49 2.51
CA ILE A 499 4.30 -23.56 3.29
C ILE A 499 4.39 -22.57 4.44
N GLN A 500 3.29 -21.91 4.73
CA GLN A 500 3.14 -21.05 5.89
C GLN A 500 1.77 -21.32 6.52
N ALA A 501 1.73 -21.45 7.85
CA ALA A 501 0.51 -21.58 8.62
C ALA A 501 0.61 -20.70 9.87
N GLY A 502 -0.48 -20.08 10.25
CA GLY A 502 -0.54 -19.22 11.42
C GLY A 502 -1.95 -19.15 12.00
N LEU A 503 -2.01 -18.89 13.29
CA LEU A 503 -3.25 -18.65 14.03
C LEU A 503 -3.06 -17.41 14.89
N ARG A 504 -4.04 -16.52 14.85
CA ARG A 504 -4.15 -15.36 15.74
C ARG A 504 -5.47 -15.43 16.49
N MET A 505 -5.43 -15.14 17.77
CA MET A 505 -6.57 -14.97 18.63
C MET A 505 -6.66 -13.49 19.03
N GLU A 506 -7.83 -12.90 18.96
CA GLU A 506 -8.11 -11.56 19.49
C GLU A 506 -9.34 -11.61 20.39
N ASN A 507 -9.20 -11.13 21.61
CA ASN A 507 -10.32 -10.78 22.50
C ASN A 507 -10.51 -9.27 22.44
N THR A 508 -11.74 -8.83 22.22
CA THR A 508 -12.15 -7.43 22.18
C THR A 508 -13.24 -7.21 23.21
N SER A 509 -13.01 -6.30 24.13
CA SER A 509 -13.99 -5.81 25.09
C SER A 509 -14.23 -4.33 24.83
N SER A 510 -15.48 -3.93 24.59
CA SER A 510 -15.84 -2.55 24.30
C SER A 510 -17.15 -2.15 24.93
N GLU A 511 -17.30 -0.86 25.20
CA GLU A 511 -18.53 -0.26 25.71
C GLU A 511 -18.78 1.10 25.06
N GLY A 512 -19.97 1.30 24.50
CA GLY A 512 -20.51 2.58 24.09
C GLY A 512 -21.45 3.11 25.17
N LEU A 513 -21.26 4.35 25.59
CA LEU A 513 -22.08 5.05 26.57
C LEU A 513 -22.60 6.34 25.95
N LEU A 514 -23.88 6.35 25.59
CA LEU A 514 -24.61 7.51 25.08
C LEU A 514 -25.36 8.18 26.23
N ARG A 515 -25.18 9.48 26.39
CA ARG A 515 -25.99 10.34 27.30
C ARG A 515 -26.66 11.42 26.50
N TYR A 516 -27.95 11.60 26.74
CA TYR A 516 -28.78 12.58 26.05
C TYR A 516 -29.95 13.03 26.95
N LEU A 517 -30.53 14.16 26.64
CA LEU A 517 -31.72 14.64 27.32
C LEU A 517 -32.99 14.14 26.59
N SER A 518 -33.94 13.62 27.37
CA SER A 518 -35.28 13.29 26.86
C SER A 518 -36.32 13.78 27.85
N ASN A 519 -37.22 14.65 27.39
CA ASN A 519 -38.25 15.29 28.23
C ASN A 519 -37.67 15.99 29.49
N GLY A 520 -36.49 16.62 29.34
CA GLY A 520 -35.82 17.33 30.48
C GLY A 520 -35.08 16.43 31.46
N ALA A 521 -35.10 15.11 31.27
CA ALA A 521 -34.36 14.15 32.10
C ALA A 521 -33.17 13.56 31.34
N GLU A 522 -32.03 13.44 32.03
CA GLU A 522 -30.87 12.77 31.49
C GLU A 522 -31.13 11.26 31.32
N GLN A 523 -30.86 10.76 30.15
CA GLN A 523 -30.95 9.35 29.79
C GLN A 523 -29.56 8.81 29.49
N GLU A 524 -29.33 7.55 29.84
CA GLU A 524 -28.10 6.83 29.58
C GLU A 524 -28.40 5.52 28.86
N GLN A 525 -27.72 5.28 27.74
CA GLN A 525 -27.79 4.02 27.00
C GLN A 525 -26.39 3.42 26.93
N ARG A 526 -26.25 2.15 27.37
CA ARG A 526 -25.00 1.39 27.33
C ARG A 526 -25.07 0.28 26.29
N THR A 527 -24.00 0.13 25.53
CA THR A 527 -23.86 -0.93 24.52
C THR A 527 -22.54 -1.68 24.77
N PRO A 528 -22.50 -2.60 25.77
CA PRO A 528 -21.32 -3.40 26.06
C PRO A 528 -21.17 -4.54 25.06
N ARG A 529 -19.92 -4.91 24.76
CA ARG A 529 -19.56 -6.06 23.91
C ARG A 529 -18.28 -6.72 24.40
N ASP A 530 -18.29 -8.06 24.43
CA ASP A 530 -17.10 -8.87 24.69
C ASP A 530 -17.13 -10.07 23.74
N TYR A 531 -16.07 -10.22 22.94
CA TYR A 531 -15.99 -11.34 22.00
C TYR A 531 -14.55 -11.77 21.73
N THR A 532 -14.36 -13.08 21.55
CA THR A 532 -13.08 -13.66 21.17
C THR A 532 -13.19 -14.28 19.78
N ASN A 533 -12.26 -13.92 18.90
CA ASN A 533 -12.20 -14.42 17.53
C ASN A 533 -10.86 -15.05 17.21
N PHE A 534 -10.91 -16.09 16.36
CA PHE A 534 -9.74 -16.78 15.81
C PHE A 534 -9.57 -16.45 14.32
N PHE A 535 -8.33 -16.15 13.93
CA PHE A 535 -7.96 -15.75 12.59
C PHE A 535 -6.89 -16.69 12.03
N PRO A 536 -7.30 -17.85 11.50
CA PRO A 536 -6.39 -18.75 10.81
C PRO A 536 -5.90 -18.13 9.50
N SER A 537 -4.64 -18.39 9.17
CA SER A 537 -4.03 -18.07 7.88
C SER A 537 -3.21 -19.28 7.41
N PHE A 538 -3.34 -19.61 6.14
CA PHE A 538 -2.59 -20.68 5.50
C PHE A 538 -2.18 -20.25 4.10
N SER A 539 -0.95 -20.59 3.70
CA SER A 539 -0.53 -20.43 2.32
C SER A 539 0.47 -21.50 1.92
N ILE A 540 0.35 -21.94 0.67
CA ILE A 540 1.27 -22.88 0.04
C ILE A 540 1.64 -22.35 -1.34
N SER A 541 2.91 -22.43 -1.69
CA SER A 541 3.37 -22.08 -3.03
C SER A 541 4.33 -23.13 -3.57
N VAL A 542 4.32 -23.29 -4.90
CA VAL A 542 5.21 -24.20 -5.62
C VAL A 542 5.86 -23.47 -6.79
N LYS A 543 7.18 -23.61 -6.92
CA LYS A 543 7.92 -23.23 -8.14
C LYS A 543 7.71 -24.34 -9.16
N ALA A 544 6.71 -24.20 -10.05
CA ALA A 544 6.37 -25.21 -11.06
C ALA A 544 7.51 -25.36 -12.09
N THR A 545 8.06 -24.23 -12.56
CA THR A 545 9.23 -24.18 -13.46
C THR A 545 10.19 -23.06 -13.00
N LYS A 546 11.30 -22.87 -13.75
CA LYS A 546 12.20 -21.71 -13.53
C LYS A 546 11.49 -20.36 -13.72
N ASN A 547 10.45 -20.34 -14.55
CA ASN A 547 9.73 -19.12 -14.94
C ASN A 547 8.30 -19.05 -14.40
N SER A 548 7.80 -20.06 -13.72
CA SER A 548 6.41 -20.08 -13.25
C SER A 548 6.27 -20.58 -11.83
N SER A 549 5.31 -20.02 -11.11
CA SER A 549 4.92 -20.46 -9.79
C SER A 549 3.41 -20.34 -9.58
N LEU A 550 2.90 -21.21 -8.74
CA LEU A 550 1.52 -21.26 -8.32
C LEU A 550 1.45 -21.12 -6.80
N SER A 551 0.52 -20.34 -6.29
CA SER A 551 0.28 -20.22 -4.86
C SER A 551 -1.21 -20.24 -4.55
N LEU A 552 -1.56 -20.86 -3.42
CA LEU A 552 -2.89 -20.85 -2.83
C LEU A 552 -2.77 -20.28 -1.42
N ALA A 553 -3.62 -19.32 -1.09
CA ALA A 553 -3.65 -18.72 0.24
C ALA A 553 -5.09 -18.63 0.74
N TYR A 554 -5.27 -18.85 2.04
CA TYR A 554 -6.52 -18.67 2.76
C TYR A 554 -6.28 -17.82 4.00
N SER A 555 -7.23 -16.93 4.33
CA SER A 555 -7.24 -16.19 5.58
C SER A 555 -8.65 -15.81 6.01
N ARG A 556 -8.90 -15.77 7.33
CA ARG A 556 -10.06 -15.10 7.93
C ARG A 556 -9.61 -13.75 8.46
N ARG A 557 -10.42 -12.70 8.24
CA ARG A 557 -10.13 -11.31 8.61
C ARG A 557 -11.34 -10.66 9.26
N ILE A 558 -11.10 -9.59 10.01
CA ILE A 558 -12.11 -8.76 10.65
C ILE A 558 -12.00 -7.31 10.16
N ASP A 559 -13.15 -6.65 9.90
CA ASP A 559 -13.21 -5.22 9.72
C ASP A 559 -14.14 -4.65 10.80
N ARG A 560 -13.55 -3.92 11.74
CA ARG A 560 -14.28 -3.26 12.82
C ARG A 560 -14.84 -1.93 12.32
N PRO A 561 -16.04 -1.50 12.78
CA PRO A 561 -16.57 -0.18 12.45
C PRO A 561 -15.57 0.94 12.78
N SER A 562 -15.61 2.04 12.03
CA SER A 562 -14.87 3.24 12.39
C SER A 562 -15.50 3.91 13.62
N TYR A 563 -14.73 4.66 14.42
CA TYR A 563 -15.30 5.34 15.61
C TYR A 563 -16.38 6.36 15.24
N PRO A 564 -16.26 7.14 14.13
CA PRO A 564 -17.36 7.99 13.66
C PRO A 564 -18.61 7.21 13.27
N ASP A 565 -18.48 6.00 12.71
CA ASP A 565 -19.67 5.18 12.36
C ASP A 565 -20.41 4.63 13.57
N LEU A 566 -19.75 4.52 14.74
CA LEU A 566 -20.36 4.10 16.00
C LEU A 566 -21.03 5.27 16.75
N ASN A 567 -20.68 6.51 16.43
CA ASN A 567 -21.20 7.69 17.11
C ASN A 567 -22.62 8.02 16.63
N PRO A 568 -23.67 7.92 17.46
CA PRO A 568 -25.06 8.13 17.08
C PRO A 568 -25.43 9.60 16.81
N PHE A 569 -24.47 10.51 16.85
CA PHE A 569 -24.67 11.93 16.59
C PHE A 569 -25.30 12.19 15.22
N VAL A 570 -26.27 13.13 15.18
CA VAL A 570 -26.97 13.55 13.98
C VAL A 570 -26.26 14.75 13.36
N TYR A 571 -25.75 14.57 12.14
CA TYR A 571 -25.14 15.62 11.35
C TYR A 571 -26.09 16.03 10.22
N LEU A 572 -26.72 17.20 10.36
CA LEU A 572 -27.70 17.72 9.39
C LEU A 572 -27.00 18.15 8.10
N LEU A 573 -27.51 17.70 6.97
CA LEU A 573 -27.25 18.26 5.65
C LEU A 573 -28.29 19.33 5.32
N ASP A 574 -29.54 19.01 5.57
CA ASP A 574 -30.71 19.89 5.56
C ASP A 574 -31.80 19.31 6.49
N ASP A 575 -32.98 19.94 6.54
CA ASP A 575 -34.10 19.49 7.39
C ASP A 575 -34.68 18.11 7.05
N VAL A 576 -34.38 17.58 5.85
CA VAL A 576 -34.93 16.32 5.33
C VAL A 576 -33.83 15.29 5.02
N SER A 577 -32.58 15.62 5.28
CA SER A 577 -31.47 14.70 5.08
C SER A 577 -30.35 14.90 6.12
N TYR A 578 -29.86 13.80 6.70
CA TYR A 578 -28.78 13.87 7.68
C TYR A 578 -27.93 12.57 7.74
N TRP A 579 -26.73 12.71 8.21
CA TRP A 579 -25.85 11.58 8.56
C TRP A 579 -26.03 11.21 10.02
N GLN A 580 -26.00 9.91 10.33
CA GLN A 580 -26.06 9.39 11.69
C GLN A 580 -25.23 8.10 11.78
N GLY A 581 -24.37 7.99 12.81
CA GLY A 581 -23.71 6.73 13.11
C GLY A 581 -24.65 5.73 13.78
N ASN A 582 -24.16 4.52 14.00
CA ASN A 582 -24.94 3.43 14.59
C ASN A 582 -24.08 2.71 15.66
N PRO A 583 -24.39 2.90 16.97
CA PRO A 583 -23.64 2.28 18.05
C PRO A 583 -23.79 0.75 18.08
N ASP A 584 -24.79 0.20 17.38
CA ASP A 584 -25.07 -1.24 17.36
C ASP A 584 -24.32 -1.99 16.25
N LEU A 585 -23.46 -1.32 15.49
CA LEU A 585 -22.68 -1.96 14.44
C LEU A 585 -21.80 -3.07 14.99
N LEU A 586 -21.84 -4.23 14.33
CA LEU A 586 -20.98 -5.38 14.56
C LEU A 586 -19.80 -5.39 13.58
N PRO A 587 -18.66 -5.98 13.95
CA PRO A 587 -17.56 -6.16 13.01
C PRO A 587 -17.92 -7.17 11.91
N GLN A 588 -17.47 -6.90 10.68
CA GLN A 588 -17.59 -7.84 9.56
C GLN A 588 -16.50 -8.90 9.62
N MET A 589 -16.84 -10.14 9.26
CA MET A 589 -15.91 -11.26 9.17
C MET A 589 -15.77 -11.72 7.72
N THR A 590 -14.56 -11.69 7.18
CA THR A 590 -14.31 -12.08 5.79
C THR A 590 -13.43 -13.31 5.70
N HIS A 591 -13.93 -14.38 5.08
CA HIS A 591 -13.19 -15.56 4.63
C HIS A 591 -12.72 -15.32 3.20
N ARG A 592 -11.41 -15.48 2.96
CA ARG A 592 -10.82 -15.24 1.64
C ARG A 592 -9.93 -16.39 1.22
N ALA A 593 -10.13 -16.88 0.00
CA ALA A 593 -9.22 -17.82 -0.68
C ALA A 593 -8.71 -17.17 -1.98
N THR A 594 -7.40 -17.26 -2.24
CA THR A 594 -6.78 -16.69 -3.44
C THR A 594 -5.85 -17.73 -4.07
N LEU A 595 -6.10 -18.05 -5.33
CA LEU A 595 -5.22 -18.84 -6.19
C LEU A 595 -4.49 -17.85 -7.12
N GLN A 596 -3.17 -17.94 -7.18
CA GLN A 596 -2.36 -17.02 -7.98
C GLN A 596 -1.33 -17.77 -8.80
N TYR A 597 -1.25 -17.44 -10.09
CA TYR A 597 -0.25 -17.94 -11.03
C TYR A 597 0.61 -16.78 -11.51
N VAL A 598 1.92 -16.97 -11.48
CA VAL A 598 2.89 -15.96 -11.96
C VAL A 598 3.77 -16.59 -13.03
N TYR A 599 3.91 -15.89 -14.17
CA TYR A 599 4.72 -16.30 -15.30
C TYR A 599 5.73 -15.22 -15.70
N LYS A 600 7.01 -15.63 -15.89
CA LYS A 600 8.15 -14.75 -16.28
C LYS A 600 8.23 -13.45 -15.48
N SER A 601 7.70 -13.45 -14.26
CA SER A 601 7.73 -12.29 -13.39
C SER A 601 7.00 -11.03 -13.91
N SER A 602 6.42 -11.10 -15.08
CA SER A 602 5.74 -10.00 -15.77
C SER A 602 4.22 -10.17 -15.82
N THR A 603 3.75 -11.43 -15.79
CA THR A 603 2.33 -11.79 -15.87
C THR A 603 1.87 -12.42 -14.56
N ILE A 604 0.84 -11.86 -13.95
CA ILE A 604 0.21 -12.39 -12.74
C ILE A 604 -1.26 -12.58 -13.02
N ILE A 605 -1.74 -13.80 -12.80
CA ILE A 605 -3.16 -14.15 -12.90
C ILE A 605 -3.62 -14.56 -11.51
N GLY A 606 -4.72 -13.97 -11.05
CA GLY A 606 -5.31 -14.25 -9.74
C GLY A 606 -6.79 -14.60 -9.83
N LEU A 607 -7.21 -15.63 -9.08
CA LEU A 607 -8.60 -15.94 -8.81
C LEU A 607 -8.83 -15.83 -7.31
N THR A 608 -9.78 -14.98 -6.90
CA THR A 608 -10.07 -14.77 -5.48
C THR A 608 -11.55 -14.99 -5.23
N TYR A 609 -11.86 -15.74 -4.17
CA TYR A 609 -13.20 -15.84 -3.61
C TYR A 609 -13.19 -15.22 -2.20
N ALA A 610 -14.16 -14.38 -1.90
CA ALA A 610 -14.37 -13.79 -0.58
C ALA A 610 -15.83 -13.93 -0.16
N HIS A 611 -16.03 -14.35 1.10
CA HIS A 611 -17.32 -14.43 1.76
C HIS A 611 -17.26 -13.58 3.02
N THR A 612 -18.15 -12.60 3.12
CA THR A 612 -18.20 -11.65 4.23
C THR A 612 -19.52 -11.80 4.97
N ASP A 613 -19.44 -12.22 6.22
CA ASP A 613 -20.56 -12.25 7.16
C ASP A 613 -20.67 -10.91 7.89
N GLN A 614 -21.90 -10.56 8.33
CA GLN A 614 -22.20 -9.27 8.94
C GLN A 614 -21.73 -8.10 8.06
N TYR A 615 -21.90 -8.26 6.72
CA TYR A 615 -21.51 -7.22 5.77
C TYR A 615 -22.13 -5.88 6.17
N SER A 616 -21.26 -4.88 6.35
CA SER A 616 -21.67 -3.54 6.77
C SER A 616 -21.37 -2.54 5.66
N SER A 617 -22.30 -1.66 5.43
CA SER A 617 -22.16 -0.55 4.49
C SER A 617 -23.00 0.64 4.92
N ARG A 618 -22.60 1.83 4.48
CA ARG A 618 -23.44 3.02 4.58
C ARG A 618 -24.55 2.92 3.54
N VAL A 619 -25.76 3.24 3.95
CA VAL A 619 -26.96 3.19 3.13
C VAL A 619 -27.67 4.55 3.16
N ASN A 620 -28.36 4.85 2.05
CA ASN A 620 -29.30 5.96 1.98
C ASN A 620 -30.68 5.37 2.37
N ASP A 621 -31.02 5.53 3.63
CA ASP A 621 -32.21 4.93 4.23
C ASP A 621 -33.36 5.94 4.25
N GLY A 622 -34.27 5.85 3.27
CA GLY A 622 -35.52 6.60 3.29
C GLY A 622 -36.41 6.07 4.40
N VAL A 623 -36.70 6.92 5.38
CA VAL A 623 -37.55 6.56 6.52
C VAL A 623 -38.97 6.33 6.04
N PRO A 624 -39.59 5.17 6.28
CA PRO A 624 -40.98 4.88 5.86
C PRO A 624 -41.99 5.91 6.43
N ASN A 625 -42.97 6.28 5.64
CA ASN A 625 -43.97 7.30 6.00
C ASN A 625 -43.40 8.67 6.40
N SER A 626 -42.22 8.99 5.88
CA SER A 626 -41.48 10.26 6.13
C SER A 626 -40.82 10.74 4.86
N LEU A 627 -40.50 12.03 4.79
CA LEU A 627 -39.70 12.62 3.71
C LEU A 627 -38.19 12.67 4.07
N VAL A 628 -37.83 12.12 5.20
CA VAL A 628 -36.46 12.14 5.73
C VAL A 628 -35.65 10.99 5.15
N VAL A 629 -34.39 11.28 4.76
CA VAL A 629 -33.36 10.29 4.43
C VAL A 629 -32.26 10.33 5.47
N ILE A 630 -31.91 9.13 5.99
CA ILE A 630 -30.81 8.97 6.93
C ILE A 630 -29.66 8.26 6.19
N PHE A 631 -28.52 8.91 6.12
CA PHE A 631 -27.29 8.29 5.66
C PHE A 631 -26.61 7.62 6.87
N ARG A 632 -26.73 6.29 6.98
CA ARG A 632 -26.24 5.55 8.14
C ARG A 632 -25.57 4.23 7.78
N PRO A 633 -24.59 3.77 8.58
CA PRO A 633 -24.02 2.44 8.44
C PRO A 633 -24.93 1.39 9.10
N LEU A 634 -25.14 0.26 8.42
CA LEU A 634 -25.90 -0.89 8.93
C LEU A 634 -25.14 -2.19 8.69
N ASN A 635 -25.29 -3.18 9.58
CA ASN A 635 -24.98 -4.57 9.25
C ASN A 635 -26.15 -5.14 8.44
N LEU A 636 -25.88 -5.55 7.23
CA LEU A 636 -26.89 -5.78 6.21
C LEU A 636 -27.13 -7.26 5.92
N GLY A 637 -26.14 -8.15 6.20
CA GLY A 637 -26.24 -9.58 5.90
C GLY A 637 -24.95 -10.15 5.34
N VAL A 638 -25.00 -10.75 4.14
CA VAL A 638 -23.89 -11.46 3.53
C VAL A 638 -23.50 -10.87 2.18
N GLN A 639 -22.19 -10.73 1.96
CA GLN A 639 -21.65 -10.41 0.65
C GLN A 639 -20.69 -11.51 0.19
N LYS A 640 -20.87 -11.97 -1.05
CA LYS A 640 -19.97 -12.90 -1.75
C LYS A 640 -19.34 -12.20 -2.93
N ASN A 641 -18.03 -12.41 -3.12
CA ASN A 641 -17.28 -11.82 -4.23
C ASN A 641 -16.37 -12.87 -4.86
N ILE A 642 -16.48 -13.06 -6.17
CA ILE A 642 -15.52 -13.81 -6.97
C ILE A 642 -14.85 -12.85 -7.95
N SER A 643 -13.52 -12.86 -8.03
CA SER A 643 -12.77 -11.96 -8.89
C SER A 643 -11.65 -12.67 -9.63
N PHE A 644 -11.51 -12.34 -10.90
CA PHE A 644 -10.38 -12.69 -11.77
C PHE A 644 -9.55 -11.44 -12.01
N SER A 645 -8.25 -11.51 -11.78
CA SER A 645 -7.31 -10.39 -11.97
C SER A 645 -6.17 -10.78 -12.90
N LEU A 646 -5.78 -9.85 -13.77
CA LEU A 646 -4.62 -9.94 -14.64
C LEU A 646 -3.74 -8.70 -14.43
N THR A 647 -2.48 -8.93 -14.06
CA THR A 647 -1.44 -7.89 -14.06
C THR A 647 -0.40 -8.26 -15.11
N GLN A 648 -0.10 -7.32 -16.01
CA GLN A 648 0.91 -7.47 -17.04
C GLN A 648 1.84 -6.27 -17.03
N ASN A 649 3.14 -6.49 -16.73
CA ASN A 649 4.20 -5.50 -16.89
C ASN A 649 5.08 -5.89 -18.06
N MET A 650 5.26 -5.01 -19.03
CA MET A 650 5.99 -5.29 -20.26
C MET A 650 6.90 -4.11 -20.64
N THR A 651 8.17 -4.37 -20.90
CA THR A 651 9.06 -3.47 -21.61
C THR A 651 8.95 -3.84 -23.09
N VAL A 652 8.23 -3.01 -23.85
CA VAL A 652 7.98 -3.26 -25.27
C VAL A 652 9.29 -3.09 -26.04
N ASN A 653 10.03 -2.02 -25.71
CA ASN A 653 11.38 -1.73 -26.21
C ASN A 653 12.09 -0.77 -25.23
N ASP A 654 13.29 -0.29 -25.54
CA ASP A 654 14.12 0.54 -24.66
C ASP A 654 13.49 1.90 -24.30
N TRP A 655 12.60 2.40 -25.14
CA TRP A 655 11.95 3.71 -24.94
C TRP A 655 10.47 3.60 -24.52
N TRP A 656 9.82 2.42 -24.62
CA TRP A 656 8.41 2.25 -24.28
C TRP A 656 8.20 1.07 -23.32
N SER A 657 7.55 1.34 -22.20
CA SER A 657 7.10 0.35 -21.23
C SER A 657 5.61 0.52 -20.91
N LEU A 658 4.95 -0.59 -20.61
CA LEU A 658 3.51 -0.69 -20.36
C LEU A 658 3.26 -1.48 -19.09
N SER A 659 2.34 -0.99 -18.26
CA SER A 659 1.78 -1.69 -17.10
C SER A 659 0.26 -1.73 -17.22
N PHE A 660 -0.30 -2.93 -17.23
CA PHE A 660 -1.75 -3.16 -17.26
C PHE A 660 -2.17 -3.92 -16.01
N ASN A 661 -3.25 -3.46 -15.36
CA ASN A 661 -3.93 -4.13 -14.26
C ASN A 661 -5.42 -4.18 -14.56
N GLY A 662 -5.97 -5.37 -14.75
CA GLY A 662 -7.38 -5.62 -15.01
C GLY A 662 -7.97 -6.54 -13.94
N THR A 663 -9.16 -6.24 -13.46
CA THR A 663 -9.93 -7.12 -12.57
C THR A 663 -11.36 -7.14 -13.05
N VAL A 664 -11.89 -8.34 -13.28
CA VAL A 664 -13.31 -8.60 -13.49
C VAL A 664 -13.81 -9.32 -12.26
N TYR A 665 -14.90 -8.87 -11.69
CA TYR A 665 -15.45 -9.44 -10.48
C TYR A 665 -16.97 -9.50 -10.50
N ARG A 666 -17.52 -10.46 -9.76
CA ARG A 666 -18.95 -10.61 -9.54
C ARG A 666 -19.22 -10.54 -8.05
N VAL A 667 -20.01 -9.55 -7.66
CA VAL A 667 -20.48 -9.35 -6.29
C VAL A 667 -21.92 -9.81 -6.21
N HIS A 668 -22.23 -10.55 -5.16
CA HIS A 668 -23.58 -10.94 -4.78
C HIS A 668 -23.82 -10.45 -3.35
N ASN A 669 -24.83 -9.60 -3.18
CA ASN A 669 -25.30 -9.10 -1.90
C ASN A 669 -26.65 -9.77 -1.58
N ASP A 670 -26.71 -10.44 -0.44
CA ASP A 670 -27.90 -10.93 0.21
C ASP A 670 -28.06 -10.14 1.51
N VAL A 671 -28.80 -9.04 1.44
CA VAL A 671 -28.78 -7.97 2.44
C VAL A 671 -30.18 -7.46 2.73
N ALA A 672 -30.39 -6.96 3.95
CA ALA A 672 -31.63 -6.39 4.42
C ALA A 672 -31.40 -5.08 5.18
N PHE A 673 -32.26 -4.06 4.97
CA PHE A 673 -32.30 -2.87 5.82
C PHE A 673 -33.10 -3.13 7.10
N ASP A 674 -34.17 -3.94 6.95
CA ASP A 674 -35.07 -4.42 7.99
C ASP A 674 -35.81 -5.68 7.53
N GLN A 675 -36.80 -6.13 8.28
CA GLN A 675 -37.56 -7.33 7.96
C GLN A 675 -38.39 -7.26 6.66
N PHE A 676 -38.63 -6.05 6.13
CA PHE A 676 -39.47 -5.81 4.93
C PHE A 676 -38.64 -5.46 3.69
N ARG A 677 -37.47 -4.79 3.87
CA ARG A 677 -36.62 -4.29 2.78
C ARG A 677 -35.41 -5.21 2.60
N ASN A 678 -35.64 -6.30 1.86
CA ASN A 678 -34.62 -7.31 1.54
C ASN A 678 -34.16 -7.17 0.09
N PHE A 679 -32.88 -7.31 -0.15
CA PHE A 679 -32.25 -7.17 -1.46
C PHE A 679 -31.35 -8.37 -1.76
N ASN A 680 -31.61 -9.03 -2.88
CA ASN A 680 -30.76 -10.08 -3.43
C ASN A 680 -30.23 -9.61 -4.78
N LEU A 681 -29.05 -9.04 -4.79
CA LEU A 681 -28.48 -8.35 -5.94
C LEU A 681 -27.16 -8.96 -6.37
N THR A 682 -27.04 -9.15 -7.68
CA THR A 682 -25.80 -9.62 -8.29
C THR A 682 -25.35 -8.66 -9.38
N GLN A 683 -24.11 -8.21 -9.32
CA GLN A 683 -23.52 -7.35 -10.34
C GLN A 683 -22.15 -7.87 -10.75
N THR A 684 -21.94 -8.00 -12.06
CA THR A 684 -20.60 -8.21 -12.62
C THR A 684 -20.02 -6.86 -13.04
N ALA A 685 -18.78 -6.62 -12.68
CA ALA A 685 -18.10 -5.36 -12.95
C ALA A 685 -16.65 -5.60 -13.37
N ALA A 686 -16.09 -4.62 -14.06
CA ALA A 686 -14.69 -4.60 -14.46
C ALA A 686 -14.01 -3.31 -14.00
N ARG A 687 -12.77 -3.42 -13.57
CA ARG A 687 -11.86 -2.31 -13.30
C ARG A 687 -10.58 -2.53 -14.06
N MET A 688 -10.12 -1.52 -14.79
CA MET A 688 -8.92 -1.60 -15.60
C MET A 688 -8.08 -0.35 -15.41
N ASN A 689 -6.76 -0.51 -15.30
CA ASN A 689 -5.79 0.55 -15.26
C ASN A 689 -4.68 0.24 -16.26
N LEU A 690 -4.34 1.21 -17.08
CA LEU A 690 -3.28 1.14 -18.06
C LEU A 690 -2.33 2.31 -17.86
N GLN A 691 -1.05 2.04 -17.77
CA GLN A 691 -0.02 3.05 -17.72
C GLN A 691 1.02 2.78 -18.80
N GLN A 692 1.36 3.79 -19.56
CA GLN A 692 2.39 3.78 -20.56
C GLN A 692 3.45 4.84 -20.24
N THR A 693 4.70 4.48 -20.36
CA THR A 693 5.84 5.36 -20.10
C THR A 693 6.74 5.36 -21.34
N PHE A 694 7.04 6.53 -21.84
CA PHE A 694 7.86 6.78 -23.02
C PHE A 694 9.12 7.55 -22.61
N LYS A 695 10.29 6.98 -22.80
CA LYS A 695 11.58 7.66 -22.65
C LYS A 695 11.86 8.42 -23.95
N LEU A 696 11.92 9.74 -23.87
CA LEU A 696 12.14 10.62 -25.00
C LEU A 696 13.57 11.20 -24.97
N PRO A 697 14.08 11.77 -26.07
CA PRO A 697 15.32 12.52 -26.08
C PRO A 697 15.38 13.61 -25.02
N PHE A 698 16.56 14.18 -24.75
CA PHE A 698 16.80 15.26 -23.79
C PHE A 698 16.41 14.97 -22.32
N LYS A 699 16.49 13.70 -21.90
CA LYS A 699 16.09 13.21 -20.55
C LYS A 699 14.63 13.49 -20.22
N LEU A 700 13.78 13.57 -21.25
CA LEU A 700 12.34 13.68 -21.09
C LEU A 700 11.71 12.29 -20.89
N THR A 701 10.66 12.25 -20.11
CA THR A 701 9.79 11.08 -19.97
C THR A 701 8.35 11.53 -20.10
N ALA A 702 7.62 10.96 -21.06
CA ALA A 702 6.17 11.13 -21.16
C ALA A 702 5.45 9.95 -20.55
N GLU A 703 4.34 10.21 -19.91
CA GLU A 703 3.46 9.21 -19.30
C GLU A 703 2.03 9.43 -19.79
N LEU A 704 1.37 8.32 -20.16
CA LEU A 704 -0.05 8.28 -20.45
C LEU A 704 -0.66 7.23 -19.53
N SER A 705 -1.64 7.61 -18.71
CA SER A 705 -2.35 6.69 -17.84
C SER A 705 -3.86 6.77 -18.04
N GLY A 706 -4.51 5.62 -18.01
CA GLY A 706 -5.96 5.48 -18.11
C GLY A 706 -6.50 4.59 -17.01
N ALA A 707 -7.62 5.00 -16.42
CA ALA A 707 -8.40 4.21 -15.47
C ALA A 707 -9.84 4.08 -15.99
N PHE A 708 -10.40 2.89 -15.88
CA PHE A 708 -11.77 2.58 -16.27
C PHE A 708 -12.46 1.72 -15.21
N ASN A 709 -13.65 2.10 -14.81
CA ASN A 709 -14.55 1.30 -13.99
C ASN A 709 -15.86 1.12 -14.75
N SER A 710 -16.33 -0.11 -14.89
CA SER A 710 -17.65 -0.38 -15.46
C SER A 710 -18.76 -0.07 -14.45
N LYS A 711 -20.02 -0.25 -14.87
CA LYS A 711 -21.17 -0.29 -13.97
C LYS A 711 -20.92 -1.29 -12.85
N ARG A 712 -21.16 -0.90 -11.57
CA ARG A 712 -20.83 -1.68 -10.38
C ARG A 712 -21.81 -1.44 -9.24
N LEU A 713 -21.98 -2.46 -8.41
CA LEU A 713 -22.69 -2.33 -7.13
C LEU A 713 -21.78 -1.62 -6.12
N ILE A 714 -22.32 -0.63 -5.45
CA ILE A 714 -21.67 0.08 -4.33
C ILE A 714 -22.62 0.02 -3.13
N GLY A 715 -22.07 -0.17 -1.94
CA GLY A 715 -22.90 -0.36 -0.76
C GLY A 715 -23.83 -1.58 -0.86
N ALA A 716 -25.04 -1.43 -0.32
CA ALA A 716 -26.03 -2.49 -0.23
C ALA A 716 -26.73 -2.77 -1.57
N ASN A 717 -27.41 -1.75 -2.09
CA ASN A 717 -28.31 -1.84 -3.27
C ASN A 717 -28.16 -0.64 -4.22
N GLU A 718 -27.11 0.17 -4.05
CA GLU A 718 -26.83 1.29 -4.95
C GLU A 718 -25.94 0.84 -6.11
N VAL A 719 -26.29 1.23 -7.32
CA VAL A 719 -25.57 0.88 -8.55
C VAL A 719 -24.95 2.13 -9.15
N ALA A 720 -23.61 2.20 -9.13
CA ALA A 720 -22.85 3.24 -9.81
C ALA A 720 -22.69 2.93 -11.30
N ARG A 721 -22.84 3.94 -12.17
CA ARG A 721 -22.48 3.87 -13.58
C ARG A 721 -20.98 3.78 -13.76
N GLY A 722 -20.53 3.39 -14.95
CA GLY A 722 -19.13 3.39 -15.30
C GLY A 722 -18.55 4.81 -15.34
N ASN A 723 -17.27 4.94 -14.97
CA ASN A 723 -16.50 6.15 -15.12
C ASN A 723 -15.09 5.83 -15.60
N SER A 724 -14.42 6.82 -16.13
CA SER A 724 -13.05 6.66 -16.63
C SER A 724 -12.25 7.97 -16.51
N GLN A 725 -10.94 7.84 -16.52
CA GLN A 725 -10.03 8.98 -16.42
C GLN A 725 -8.82 8.75 -17.31
N VAL A 726 -8.33 9.77 -17.97
CA VAL A 726 -7.05 9.75 -18.69
C VAL A 726 -6.19 10.93 -18.24
N ASP A 727 -4.94 10.62 -17.89
CA ASP A 727 -3.94 11.58 -17.45
C ASP A 727 -2.74 11.57 -18.40
N ILE A 728 -2.16 12.73 -18.63
CA ILE A 728 -0.92 12.90 -19.39
C ILE A 728 0.10 13.60 -18.52
N GLY A 729 1.32 13.06 -18.46
CA GLY A 729 2.44 13.60 -17.72
C GLY A 729 3.66 13.79 -18.59
N LEU A 730 4.42 14.86 -18.35
CA LEU A 730 5.73 15.11 -18.92
C LEU A 730 6.70 15.45 -17.80
N GLN A 731 7.82 14.74 -17.76
CA GLN A 731 8.86 14.91 -16.75
C GLN A 731 10.20 15.15 -17.41
N ARG A 732 10.98 16.09 -16.88
CA ARG A 732 12.37 16.30 -17.25
C ARG A 732 13.27 16.24 -16.03
N LYS A 733 14.36 15.43 -16.11
CA LYS A 733 15.43 15.41 -15.13
C LYS A 733 16.56 16.30 -15.60
N PHE A 734 17.08 17.16 -14.72
CA PHE A 734 18.15 18.13 -14.99
C PHE A 734 19.02 18.34 -13.74
N LEU A 735 20.01 19.24 -13.82
CA LEU A 735 21.10 19.44 -12.87
C LEU A 735 22.07 18.23 -12.84
N LYS A 736 23.21 18.45 -12.18
CA LYS A 736 24.22 17.40 -11.97
C LYS A 736 23.59 16.23 -11.23
N ASP A 737 23.88 14.99 -11.65
CA ASP A 737 23.37 13.74 -11.06
C ASP A 737 21.81 13.64 -11.08
N ASN A 738 21.14 14.35 -12.00
CA ASN A 738 19.68 14.40 -12.11
C ASN A 738 18.98 14.83 -10.80
N ARG A 739 19.60 15.75 -10.06
CA ARG A 739 19.08 16.21 -8.75
C ARG A 739 17.82 17.05 -8.87
N GLY A 740 17.62 17.75 -9.99
CA GLY A 740 16.41 18.50 -10.30
C GLY A 740 15.46 17.68 -11.15
N THR A 741 14.17 17.71 -10.81
CA THR A 741 13.10 17.13 -11.61
C THR A 741 11.96 18.14 -11.75
N LEU A 742 11.57 18.47 -12.97
CA LEU A 742 10.36 19.24 -13.26
C LEU A 742 9.34 18.30 -13.87
N ARG A 743 8.11 18.30 -13.34
CA ARG A 743 7.00 17.47 -13.81
C ARG A 743 5.78 18.33 -14.07
N LEU A 744 5.21 18.21 -15.26
CA LEU A 744 3.91 18.75 -15.66
C LEU A 744 2.95 17.58 -15.82
N VAL A 745 1.76 17.66 -15.23
CA VAL A 745 0.71 16.64 -15.37
C VAL A 745 -0.62 17.33 -15.63
N VAL A 746 -1.36 16.82 -16.59
CA VAL A 746 -2.77 17.16 -16.81
C VAL A 746 -3.59 15.93 -16.45
N ASN A 747 -4.35 16.03 -15.37
CA ASN A 747 -5.25 14.97 -14.92
C ASN A 747 -6.63 15.12 -15.55
N ASP A 748 -7.29 14.00 -15.80
CA ASP A 748 -8.67 13.89 -16.28
C ASP A 748 -8.95 14.82 -17.48
N ILE A 749 -8.18 14.60 -18.55
CA ILE A 749 -8.15 15.50 -19.73
C ILE A 749 -9.53 15.75 -20.36
N TYR A 750 -10.48 14.80 -20.23
CA TYR A 750 -11.82 14.88 -20.79
C TYR A 750 -12.96 14.92 -19.75
N LYS A 751 -12.63 15.13 -18.44
CA LYS A 751 -13.62 15.25 -17.35
C LYS A 751 -14.46 13.98 -17.18
N GLY A 752 -13.86 12.81 -17.36
CA GLY A 752 -14.56 11.51 -17.32
C GLY A 752 -14.69 10.88 -15.93
N ASN A 753 -13.98 11.41 -14.92
CA ASN A 753 -14.04 10.92 -13.54
C ASN A 753 -15.22 11.53 -12.79
N GLN A 754 -16.43 11.16 -13.20
CA GLN A 754 -17.70 11.58 -12.61
C GLN A 754 -18.31 10.44 -11.82
N PHE A 755 -18.99 10.76 -10.73
CA PHE A 755 -19.78 9.83 -9.95
C PHE A 755 -21.25 9.91 -10.40
N ASN A 756 -21.83 8.79 -10.78
CA ASN A 756 -23.23 8.67 -11.09
C ASN A 756 -23.75 7.37 -10.47
N SER A 757 -24.83 7.43 -9.72
CA SER A 757 -25.42 6.23 -9.12
C SER A 757 -26.94 6.29 -9.09
N VAL A 758 -27.52 5.11 -8.93
CA VAL A 758 -28.98 4.94 -8.75
C VAL A 758 -29.20 3.92 -7.64
N GLN A 759 -30.09 4.25 -6.72
CA GLN A 759 -30.65 3.37 -5.71
C GLN A 759 -32.18 3.40 -5.84
N SER A 760 -32.81 2.23 -5.81
CA SER A 760 -34.26 2.13 -5.92
C SER A 760 -34.80 0.95 -5.12
N TYR A 761 -35.88 1.20 -4.40
CA TYR A 761 -36.70 0.20 -3.72
C TYR A 761 -38.12 0.78 -3.55
N GLU A 762 -39.05 -0.02 -3.02
CA GLU A 762 -40.44 0.40 -2.88
C GLU A 762 -40.58 1.72 -2.11
N GLY A 763 -41.29 2.69 -2.67
CA GLY A 763 -41.45 4.03 -2.11
C GLY A 763 -40.26 4.96 -2.19
N PHE A 764 -39.09 4.49 -2.72
CA PHE A 764 -37.86 5.25 -2.75
C PHE A 764 -37.07 5.11 -4.06
N TYR A 765 -36.75 6.23 -4.68
CA TYR A 765 -35.87 6.33 -5.83
C TYR A 765 -34.87 7.46 -5.60
N LEU A 766 -33.56 7.18 -5.76
CA LEU A 766 -32.49 8.16 -5.63
C LEU A 766 -31.51 8.00 -6.80
N LYS A 767 -31.29 9.09 -7.51
CA LYS A 767 -30.27 9.20 -8.55
C LYS A 767 -29.30 10.32 -8.16
N ASN A 768 -28.03 10.00 -8.09
CA ASN A 768 -26.96 10.93 -7.73
C ASN A 768 -26.04 11.18 -8.92
N TYR A 769 -25.58 12.40 -9.03
CA TYR A 769 -24.45 12.82 -9.87
C TYR A 769 -23.48 13.61 -9.02
N GLY A 770 -22.17 13.39 -9.20
CA GLY A 770 -21.15 14.13 -8.47
C GLY A 770 -19.89 14.33 -9.32
N TYR A 771 -19.28 15.48 -9.16
CA TYR A 771 -17.99 15.80 -9.78
C TYR A 771 -17.07 16.46 -8.79
N TYR A 772 -16.04 15.74 -8.40
CA TYR A 772 -14.88 16.30 -7.71
C TYR A 772 -13.96 16.94 -8.75
N GLU A 773 -13.33 18.07 -8.43
CA GLU A 773 -12.38 18.78 -9.27
C GLU A 773 -11.19 17.88 -9.66
N SER A 774 -11.44 16.86 -10.50
CA SER A 774 -10.44 15.88 -10.96
C SER A 774 -9.56 16.42 -12.08
N ARG A 775 -10.11 17.29 -12.95
CA ARG A 775 -9.37 17.92 -14.04
C ARG A 775 -8.51 19.05 -13.51
N GLN A 776 -7.20 18.79 -13.44
CA GLN A 776 -6.21 19.72 -12.88
C GLN A 776 -4.93 19.70 -13.71
N VAL A 777 -4.31 20.87 -13.87
CA VAL A 777 -2.93 21.02 -14.33
C VAL A 777 -2.03 21.12 -13.09
N ARG A 778 -0.99 20.31 -13.03
CA ARG A 778 -0.05 20.28 -11.91
C ARG A 778 1.37 20.50 -12.41
N VAL A 779 2.09 21.41 -11.77
CA VAL A 779 3.51 21.65 -11.99
C VAL A 779 4.24 21.40 -10.69
N ASN A 780 5.16 20.45 -10.68
CA ASN A 780 5.95 20.12 -9.50
C ASN A 780 7.44 20.19 -9.81
N PHE A 781 8.17 20.90 -8.97
CA PHE A 781 9.63 20.91 -8.95
C PHE A 781 10.12 20.13 -7.75
N THR A 782 11.01 19.16 -7.99
CA THR A 782 11.65 18.36 -6.92
C THR A 782 13.16 18.52 -7.00
N TYR A 783 13.78 18.85 -5.86
CA TYR A 783 15.24 18.89 -5.70
C TYR A 783 15.68 17.84 -4.68
N ARG A 784 16.68 17.04 -5.05
CA ARG A 784 17.31 16.03 -4.18
C ARG A 784 18.65 16.53 -3.69
N PHE A 785 18.79 16.60 -2.35
CA PHE A 785 20.04 16.92 -1.68
C PHE A 785 20.86 15.66 -1.52
N ALA A 786 22.14 15.71 -1.90
CA ALA A 786 23.21 14.77 -1.63
C ALA A 786 23.04 13.28 -1.95
N ASP A 787 23.82 12.44 -1.30
CA ASP A 787 24.27 11.11 -1.68
C ASP A 787 23.16 10.08 -1.87
N SER A 788 23.11 9.49 -3.08
CA SER A 788 22.14 8.44 -3.45
C SER A 788 22.34 7.10 -2.71
N SER A 789 23.33 7.00 -1.83
CA SER A 789 23.78 5.76 -1.20
C SER A 789 23.41 5.61 0.29
N ILE A 790 22.82 6.63 0.92
CA ILE A 790 22.53 6.64 2.36
C ILE A 790 21.24 5.89 2.66
N LYS A 791 21.28 5.01 3.67
CA LYS A 791 20.12 4.26 4.17
C LYS A 791 19.07 5.21 4.75
N GLY A 792 17.81 5.06 4.37
CA GLY A 792 16.68 5.71 5.01
C GLY A 792 16.49 5.31 6.48
N PRO A 793 15.61 5.98 7.21
CA PRO A 793 15.31 5.65 8.61
C PRO A 793 14.81 4.22 8.74
N ARG A 794 15.10 3.58 9.88
CA ARG A 794 14.52 2.28 10.23
C ARG A 794 13.03 2.42 10.33
N SER A 795 12.31 1.55 9.65
CA SER A 795 10.87 1.47 9.74
C SER A 795 10.41 0.81 11.04
N ARG A 796 9.25 1.20 11.54
CA ARG A 796 8.69 0.80 12.83
C ARG A 796 7.21 0.50 12.70
N ASN A 797 6.72 -0.55 13.39
CA ASN A 797 5.28 -0.80 13.56
C ASN A 797 4.79 -0.07 14.80
N SER A 798 3.63 0.60 14.73
CA SER A 798 2.85 0.85 15.94
C SER A 798 1.93 -0.34 16.23
N SER A 799 1.70 -0.55 17.49
CA SER A 799 0.65 -1.43 17.96
C SER A 799 -0.75 -0.87 17.68
N LEU A 800 -0.84 0.42 17.37
CA LEU A 800 -2.10 1.21 17.27
C LEU A 800 -2.53 1.51 15.83
N GLU A 801 -1.99 0.84 14.83
CA GLU A 801 -2.25 1.23 13.45
C GLU A 801 -3.69 1.05 13.01
N ASN A 802 -4.28 -0.10 13.33
CA ASN A 802 -5.68 -0.34 13.01
C ASN A 802 -6.57 0.68 13.69
N GLU A 803 -6.26 0.96 14.94
CA GLU A 803 -6.97 1.92 15.77
C GLU A 803 -6.83 3.34 15.19
N ASN A 804 -5.63 3.73 14.77
CA ASN A 804 -5.39 5.02 14.08
C ASN A 804 -6.16 5.14 12.74
N ASN A 805 -6.29 4.06 11.99
CA ASN A 805 -7.06 4.08 10.74
C ASN A 805 -8.57 4.21 10.98
N ARG A 806 -9.07 3.76 12.12
CA ARG A 806 -10.48 3.85 12.52
C ARG A 806 -10.89 5.24 13.05
N THR A 807 -9.93 6.13 13.30
CA THR A 807 -10.20 7.54 13.68
C THR A 807 -10.56 8.45 12.50
N ARG A 808 -10.47 7.95 11.27
CA ARG A 808 -10.66 8.71 10.02
C ARG A 808 -12.11 8.82 9.57
#